data_ac7b3ccc2749f6dad8642303fdf1a780
#
_entry.id   ac7b3ccc2749f6dad8642303fdf1a780
#
_cell.length_a   1.000
_cell.length_b   1.000
_cell.length_c   1.000
_cell.angle_alpha   90.00
_cell.angle_beta   90.00
_cell.angle_gamma   90.00
#
_symmetry.space_group_name_H-M   'P 1'
#
loop_
_entity.id
_entity.type
_entity.pdbx_description
1 polymer ?
#
loop_
_entity_poly.entity_id
_entity_poly.type
_entity_poly.pdbx_seq_one_letter_code
_entity_poly.pdbx_strand_id
1 'polypeptide(L)'
;MAESRRLPPGPNVGTQLRARRAAKARAERAQQQEARQAVAAAAERDRGRQLALPSAEGWFAAQGQQPFEFQRQVWDAVAAGRSGLLHATTGAGKTYAVYLALLNEALAGRVRGGGLRLLWITPMRALSADTARALAAPLAQLGLDWQVGVRTGDTDSAERARQGRRLPEVLVTTPESLSLLLTRADSAELAAGLAMVVVDEWHELIGNTRGVQVQLALARLRALARRRFSPSAGSSAEGGGEAADTAQSGALSAPSPRSREYNWDEAVATAQGGALSAPSPRSRGEGWGEGRSSASGEHATSEQGAPHPDPLPVSGERESSSHSAPLRVWGLSATLGNLADAMHVLLAGRAGALIEGRIDKRIVIDTLLPEQTGRFPWGGHLGIQMVAPVVREIESLPRGASAIVFTNVRSQAEIWYQALLDARPAWAGLIALHHGSLDKAVREWVEAGLKAGTLKAVVATSSLDLGVDFLPVERVLQVGSPKGVARLLQRAGRSGHAPGRASRVTLVPTHALELVEAAAAQKAAAARAVESRSAPRKPLDVLVQHVVTVALGTGFREDELLAEVRDTASYAGLTDAEWQWVLDFAGRGGESLRAYPEYHRIRQDEEGIWRVPDAQIARRHKMSVGTIVSEAAMVVKYANGGKLGTIEEGFIARLRKGDVFTFGGKVLELVRVQEMTAVVQPARSRSGAVPRWMGTKLPLSVEMADAVLRELEDALAGAAAPAQLAPEMQRVLPLLAIQKRWSSVPTRARLVVETMRSREGRHLFVYPFAGRLAHLGIASLIAWRAGRLQPATFSIAVNDYGFELLSSADIAWLPQFRPGSPLLADDELLEHVLASLNAGELAGRRFREIARVAGLVFTGFPGQPKSARQLQASSSLIYEVLRKYDPANLLLGQADREVLEQELDLARLRSALAKMRAQKVVLHELSRPTPFAFPLMIERLREALTTEKLADRIARMVAELERAAGD
;
A
#
# COMPACT_ATOMS: atom_id res chain seq x y z
N MET A 1 -43.25 -53.79 -48.31
CA MET A 1 -43.97 -52.61 -47.75
C MET A 1 -43.60 -52.45 -46.30
N ALA A 2 -42.74 -51.50 -46.01
CA ALA A 2 -42.33 -51.13 -44.63
C ALA A 2 -42.45 -49.65 -44.56
N GLU A 3 -43.47 -49.14 -43.90
CA GLU A 3 -43.70 -47.73 -43.62
C GLU A 3 -42.72 -47.24 -42.54
N SER A 4 -41.80 -46.29 -42.89
CA SER A 4 -40.93 -45.60 -41.99
C SER A 4 -41.72 -44.46 -41.31
N ARG A 5 -42.10 -44.61 -40.04
CA ARG A 5 -42.59 -43.55 -39.19
C ARG A 5 -41.46 -42.58 -38.86
N ARG A 6 -41.50 -41.37 -39.41
CA ARG A 6 -40.67 -40.23 -39.01
C ARG A 6 -41.15 -39.69 -37.68
N LEU A 7 -40.26 -39.64 -36.69
CA LEU A 7 -40.46 -38.94 -35.42
C LEU A 7 -40.41 -37.42 -35.67
N PRO A 8 -41.24 -36.63 -34.98
CA PRO A 8 -41.24 -35.17 -35.13
C PRO A 8 -39.94 -34.57 -34.59
N PRO A 9 -39.46 -33.45 -35.12
CA PRO A 9 -38.25 -32.81 -34.69
C PRO A 9 -38.40 -32.28 -33.25
N GLY A 10 -37.49 -32.66 -32.36
CA GLY A 10 -37.43 -32.20 -30.99
C GLY A 10 -37.21 -30.68 -30.89
N PRO A 11 -37.67 -30.04 -29.82
CA PRO A 11 -37.61 -28.59 -29.68
C PRO A 11 -36.19 -28.09 -29.64
N ASN A 12 -35.91 -27.07 -30.47
CA ASN A 12 -34.61 -26.45 -30.66
C ASN A 12 -33.98 -25.99 -29.32
N VAL A 13 -32.84 -26.53 -28.94
CA VAL A 13 -32.11 -26.30 -27.69
C VAL A 13 -31.85 -24.80 -27.49
N GLY A 14 -31.67 -24.04 -28.57
CA GLY A 14 -31.50 -22.59 -28.51
C GLY A 14 -32.74 -21.83 -27.98
N THR A 15 -33.91 -22.32 -28.28
CA THR A 15 -35.18 -21.72 -27.81
C THR A 15 -35.42 -22.00 -26.33
N GLN A 16 -35.06 -23.21 -25.87
CA GLN A 16 -35.16 -23.58 -24.46
C GLN A 16 -34.13 -22.80 -23.61
N LEU A 17 -32.92 -22.55 -24.10
CA LEU A 17 -31.92 -21.74 -23.40
C LEU A 17 -32.34 -20.25 -23.28
N ARG A 18 -32.96 -19.70 -24.35
CA ARG A 18 -33.50 -18.34 -24.33
C ARG A 18 -34.67 -18.22 -23.38
N ALA A 19 -35.59 -19.19 -23.36
CA ALA A 19 -36.71 -19.24 -22.42
C ALA A 19 -36.25 -19.35 -20.95
N ARG A 20 -35.25 -20.19 -20.68
CA ARG A 20 -34.62 -20.30 -19.32
C ARG A 20 -33.94 -19.01 -18.88
N ARG A 21 -33.23 -18.32 -19.78
CA ARG A 21 -32.59 -17.01 -19.46
C ARG A 21 -33.68 -15.93 -19.24
N ALA A 22 -34.75 -15.92 -20.02
CA ALA A 22 -35.84 -14.97 -19.83
C ALA A 22 -36.62 -15.26 -18.54
N ALA A 23 -36.86 -16.53 -18.20
CA ALA A 23 -37.48 -16.92 -16.93
C ALA A 23 -36.63 -16.56 -15.73
N LYS A 24 -35.29 -16.77 -15.80
CA LYS A 24 -34.36 -16.35 -14.75
C LYS A 24 -34.32 -14.84 -14.57
N ALA A 25 -34.28 -14.07 -15.66
CA ALA A 25 -34.30 -12.61 -15.59
C ALA A 25 -35.64 -12.06 -15.05
N ARG A 26 -36.77 -12.75 -15.31
CA ARG A 26 -38.07 -12.41 -14.71
C ARG A 26 -38.08 -12.72 -13.20
N ALA A 27 -37.54 -13.87 -12.79
CA ALA A 27 -37.44 -14.23 -11.36
C ALA A 27 -36.55 -13.26 -10.60
N GLU A 28 -35.40 -12.86 -11.18
CA GLU A 28 -34.48 -11.87 -10.57
C GLU A 28 -35.15 -10.48 -10.46
N ARG A 29 -35.95 -10.07 -11.45
CA ARG A 29 -36.74 -8.81 -11.38
C ARG A 29 -37.87 -8.87 -10.36
N ALA A 30 -38.55 -10.02 -10.25
CA ALA A 30 -39.58 -10.23 -9.23
C ALA A 30 -38.97 -10.19 -7.82
N GLN A 31 -37.83 -10.86 -7.63
CA GLN A 31 -37.12 -10.87 -6.36
C GLN A 31 -36.58 -9.49 -5.98
N GLN A 32 -36.11 -8.70 -6.96
CA GLN A 32 -35.72 -7.31 -6.75
C GLN A 32 -36.93 -6.41 -6.44
N GLN A 33 -38.07 -6.68 -7.01
CA GLN A 33 -39.30 -5.94 -6.77
C GLN A 33 -39.91 -6.28 -5.41
N GLU A 34 -39.89 -7.54 -5.01
CA GLU A 34 -40.25 -7.97 -3.65
C GLU A 34 -39.28 -7.41 -2.59
N ALA A 35 -37.95 -7.41 -2.86
CA ALA A 35 -37.00 -6.79 -1.98
C ALA A 35 -37.23 -5.28 -1.84
N ARG A 36 -37.60 -4.59 -2.95
CA ARG A 36 -37.95 -3.16 -2.91
C ARG A 36 -39.23 -2.90 -2.15
N GLN A 37 -40.24 -3.77 -2.30
CA GLN A 37 -41.50 -3.68 -1.58
C GLN A 37 -41.32 -4.03 -0.09
N ALA A 38 -40.50 -5.01 0.23
CA ALA A 38 -40.15 -5.32 1.60
C ALA A 38 -39.39 -4.18 2.29
N VAL A 39 -38.47 -3.52 1.58
CA VAL A 39 -37.74 -2.33 2.07
C VAL A 39 -38.70 -1.14 2.21
N ALA A 40 -39.65 -0.94 1.26
CA ALA A 40 -40.63 0.12 1.36
C ALA A 40 -41.62 -0.14 2.52
N ALA A 41 -42.08 -1.38 2.69
CA ALA A 41 -42.95 -1.77 3.80
C ALA A 41 -42.24 -1.75 5.17
N ALA A 42 -40.97 -2.03 5.22
CA ALA A 42 -40.12 -1.83 6.42
C ALA A 42 -39.97 -0.32 6.72
N ALA A 43 -39.69 0.49 5.70
CA ALA A 43 -39.63 1.95 5.83
C ALA A 43 -40.98 2.58 6.25
N GLU A 44 -42.10 1.98 5.84
CA GLU A 44 -43.45 2.44 6.24
C GLU A 44 -43.80 2.01 7.68
N ARG A 45 -43.35 0.83 8.12
CA ARG A 45 -43.48 0.39 9.52
C ARG A 45 -42.57 1.20 10.46
N ASP A 46 -41.37 1.61 9.99
CA ASP A 46 -40.49 2.51 10.75
C ASP A 46 -41.01 3.95 10.81
N ARG A 47 -41.74 4.45 9.78
CA ARG A 47 -42.44 5.73 9.88
C ARG A 47 -43.50 5.77 10.97
N GLY A 48 -44.09 4.62 11.29
CA GLY A 48 -45.05 4.50 12.40
C GLY A 48 -44.40 4.45 13.79
N ARG A 49 -43.10 4.24 13.88
CA ARG A 49 -42.25 4.37 15.09
C ARG A 49 -41.38 5.61 14.96
N GLN A 50 -41.98 6.78 14.87
CA GLN A 50 -41.28 8.06 14.89
C GLN A 50 -40.71 8.35 16.28
N LEU A 51 -39.60 7.74 16.60
CA LEU A 51 -38.55 8.36 17.41
C LEU A 51 -37.55 8.94 16.38
N ALA A 52 -37.75 10.19 15.99
CA ALA A 52 -36.71 10.94 15.31
C ALA A 52 -35.45 10.82 16.18
N LEU A 53 -34.44 10.15 15.66
CA LEU A 53 -33.14 10.02 16.35
C LEU A 53 -32.35 11.30 16.07
N PRO A 54 -32.31 12.27 17.00
CA PRO A 54 -31.79 13.59 16.68
C PRO A 54 -30.25 13.63 16.75
N SER A 55 -29.58 12.50 16.96
CA SER A 55 -28.13 12.46 17.19
C SER A 55 -27.50 11.12 16.85
N ALA A 56 -26.17 11.10 16.70
CA ALA A 56 -25.37 9.91 16.57
C ALA A 56 -25.52 8.96 17.76
N GLU A 57 -25.67 9.46 18.98
CA GLU A 57 -25.90 8.65 20.17
C GLU A 57 -27.24 7.92 20.10
N GLY A 58 -28.30 8.63 19.68
CA GLY A 58 -29.61 8.04 19.45
C GLY A 58 -29.58 6.92 18.39
N TRP A 59 -28.77 7.10 17.34
CA TRP A 59 -28.57 6.07 16.33
C TRP A 59 -27.91 4.80 16.91
N PHE A 60 -26.85 4.90 17.72
CA PHE A 60 -26.24 3.77 18.40
C PHE A 60 -27.21 3.08 19.37
N ALA A 61 -27.95 3.87 20.15
CA ALA A 61 -28.95 3.36 21.08
C ALA A 61 -30.03 2.54 20.38
N ALA A 62 -30.51 2.98 19.20
CA ALA A 62 -31.48 2.25 18.38
C ALA A 62 -30.91 0.92 17.83
N GLN A 63 -29.60 0.78 17.71
CA GLN A 63 -28.93 -0.47 17.35
C GLN A 63 -28.63 -1.36 18.59
N GLY A 64 -29.03 -0.93 19.77
CA GLY A 64 -28.69 -1.62 21.02
C GLY A 64 -27.20 -1.51 21.38
N GLN A 65 -26.52 -0.50 20.87
CA GLN A 65 -25.09 -0.26 21.06
C GLN A 65 -24.86 1.08 21.74
N GLN A 66 -23.64 1.24 22.28
CA GLN A 66 -23.16 2.50 22.82
C GLN A 66 -21.90 2.94 22.06
N PRO A 67 -21.74 4.23 21.78
CA PRO A 67 -20.52 4.73 21.15
C PRO A 67 -19.33 4.56 22.09
N PHE A 68 -18.20 4.18 21.53
CA PHE A 68 -16.93 4.16 22.26
C PHE A 68 -16.44 5.58 22.57
N GLU A 69 -15.62 5.72 23.58
CA GLU A 69 -15.05 7.00 24.00
C GLU A 69 -14.31 7.73 22.86
N PHE A 70 -13.50 7.02 22.10
CA PHE A 70 -12.79 7.63 20.96
C PHE A 70 -13.75 8.16 19.87
N GLN A 71 -14.95 7.60 19.74
CA GLN A 71 -15.96 8.09 18.80
C GLN A 71 -16.52 9.44 19.28
N ARG A 72 -16.80 9.58 20.57
CA ARG A 72 -17.18 10.86 21.17
C ARG A 72 -16.08 11.91 21.03
N GLN A 73 -14.82 11.55 21.29
CA GLN A 73 -13.68 12.44 21.07
C GLN A 73 -13.58 12.95 19.63
N VAL A 74 -13.88 12.10 18.63
CA VAL A 74 -13.98 12.52 17.22
C VAL A 74 -15.14 13.49 17.03
N TRP A 75 -16.30 13.24 17.62
CA TRP A 75 -17.48 14.14 17.52
C TRP A 75 -17.18 15.51 18.11
N ASP A 76 -16.56 15.58 19.27
CA ASP A 76 -16.14 16.84 19.90
C ASP A 76 -15.10 17.58 19.05
N ALA A 77 -14.12 16.86 18.51
CA ALA A 77 -13.12 17.46 17.64
C ALA A 77 -13.73 18.02 16.33
N VAL A 78 -14.69 17.32 15.74
CA VAL A 78 -15.39 17.79 14.53
C VAL A 78 -16.30 18.97 14.85
N ALA A 79 -17.00 18.94 15.98
CA ALA A 79 -17.84 20.05 16.44
C ALA A 79 -17.00 21.32 16.73
N ALA A 80 -15.77 21.14 17.20
CA ALA A 80 -14.79 22.22 17.38
C ALA A 80 -14.11 22.65 16.05
N GLY A 81 -14.56 22.16 14.89
CA GLY A 81 -14.01 22.51 13.56
C GLY A 81 -12.64 21.89 13.25
N ARG A 82 -12.15 20.95 14.05
CA ARG A 82 -10.80 20.37 13.89
C ARG A 82 -10.75 19.27 12.81
N SER A 83 -9.64 19.23 12.09
CA SER A 83 -9.17 18.09 11.28
C SER A 83 -8.41 17.10 12.15
N GLY A 84 -8.17 15.88 11.68
CA GLY A 84 -7.42 14.93 12.48
C GLY A 84 -7.08 13.60 11.81
N LEU A 85 -6.46 12.73 12.62
CA LEU A 85 -6.18 11.33 12.29
C LEU A 85 -6.77 10.43 13.39
N LEU A 86 -7.67 9.52 12.99
CA LEU A 86 -8.20 8.49 13.87
C LEU A 86 -7.44 7.19 13.61
N HIS A 87 -6.75 6.68 14.63
CA HIS A 87 -6.08 5.40 14.62
C HIS A 87 -6.82 4.42 15.54
N ALA A 88 -7.41 3.38 14.97
CA ALA A 88 -8.07 2.33 15.75
C ALA A 88 -8.07 1.01 14.98
N THR A 89 -8.13 -0.10 15.71
CA THR A 89 -8.12 -1.45 15.12
C THR A 89 -9.24 -1.66 14.10
N THR A 90 -9.05 -2.60 13.18
CA THR A 90 -10.07 -2.96 12.18
C THR A 90 -11.33 -3.48 12.89
N GLY A 91 -12.51 -3.09 12.40
CA GLY A 91 -13.78 -3.44 13.01
C GLY A 91 -14.16 -2.62 14.26
N ALA A 92 -13.37 -1.59 14.61
CA ALA A 92 -13.64 -0.69 15.74
C ALA A 92 -14.72 0.37 15.50
N GLY A 93 -15.31 0.43 14.30
CA GLY A 93 -16.32 1.45 13.98
C GLY A 93 -15.73 2.82 13.63
N LYS A 94 -14.49 2.88 13.08
CA LYS A 94 -13.83 4.12 12.61
C LYS A 94 -14.70 4.91 11.64
N THR A 95 -15.33 4.23 10.69
CA THR A 95 -16.21 4.83 9.68
C THR A 95 -17.32 5.64 10.33
N TYR A 96 -18.03 5.05 11.30
CA TYR A 96 -19.10 5.72 12.02
C TYR A 96 -18.61 6.79 12.98
N ALA A 97 -17.39 6.68 13.53
CA ALA A 97 -16.81 7.73 14.35
C ALA A 97 -16.76 9.08 13.60
N VAL A 98 -16.23 9.09 12.39
CA VAL A 98 -16.07 10.33 11.61
C VAL A 98 -17.35 10.70 10.85
N TYR A 99 -18.08 9.71 10.33
CA TYR A 99 -19.28 9.98 9.54
C TYR A 99 -20.42 10.55 10.40
N LEU A 100 -20.73 9.93 11.54
CA LEU A 100 -21.77 10.40 12.43
C LEU A 100 -21.43 11.77 13.06
N ALA A 101 -20.14 12.09 13.22
CA ALA A 101 -19.74 13.45 13.60
C ALA A 101 -20.24 14.49 12.58
N LEU A 102 -20.05 14.23 11.28
CA LEU A 102 -20.55 15.12 10.24
C LEU A 102 -22.08 15.15 10.18
N LEU A 103 -22.73 14.01 10.39
CA LEU A 103 -24.20 13.97 10.42
C LEU A 103 -24.76 14.73 11.61
N ASN A 104 -24.13 14.71 12.78
CA ASN A 104 -24.49 15.58 13.92
C ASN A 104 -24.39 17.06 13.56
N GLU A 105 -23.35 17.47 12.82
CA GLU A 105 -23.21 18.84 12.31
C GLU A 105 -24.33 19.21 11.33
N ALA A 106 -24.72 18.25 10.47
CA ALA A 106 -25.82 18.44 9.53
C ALA A 106 -27.18 18.58 10.24
N LEU A 107 -27.46 17.71 11.21
CA LEU A 107 -28.67 17.76 12.03
C LEU A 107 -28.79 19.07 12.81
N ALA A 108 -27.64 19.61 13.28
CA ALA A 108 -27.56 20.90 13.95
C ALA A 108 -27.66 22.11 12.99
N GLY A 109 -27.86 21.90 11.69
CA GLY A 109 -27.94 22.95 10.67
C GLY A 109 -26.61 23.66 10.36
N ARG A 110 -25.48 23.15 10.84
CA ARG A 110 -24.15 23.71 10.62
C ARG A 110 -23.52 23.35 9.28
N VAL A 111 -23.97 22.28 8.61
CA VAL A 111 -23.59 21.92 7.23
C VAL A 111 -24.59 22.55 6.27
N ARG A 112 -24.26 23.71 5.73
CA ARG A 112 -25.14 24.50 4.83
C ARG A 112 -24.73 24.35 3.36
N GLY A 113 -25.62 24.71 2.44
CA GLY A 113 -25.40 24.72 0.99
C GLY A 113 -25.96 23.48 0.29
N GLY A 114 -25.77 23.39 -1.03
CA GLY A 114 -26.17 22.26 -1.89
C GLY A 114 -24.94 21.52 -2.44
N GLY A 115 -25.14 20.38 -3.11
CA GLY A 115 -24.10 19.58 -3.77
C GLY A 115 -23.31 18.70 -2.81
N LEU A 116 -22.07 18.42 -3.20
CA LEU A 116 -21.18 17.52 -2.46
C LEU A 116 -20.81 18.08 -1.09
N ARG A 117 -21.07 17.30 -0.03
CA ARG A 117 -20.80 17.67 1.38
C ARG A 117 -19.68 16.85 2.01
N LEU A 118 -19.62 15.58 1.64
CA LEU A 118 -18.61 14.63 2.10
C LEU A 118 -17.93 13.95 0.91
N LEU A 119 -16.61 14.04 0.86
CA LEU A 119 -15.79 13.26 -0.05
C LEU A 119 -15.04 12.18 0.76
N TRP A 120 -15.31 10.91 0.43
CA TRP A 120 -14.67 9.76 1.06
C TRP A 120 -13.72 9.08 0.10
N ILE A 121 -12.43 9.12 0.39
CA ILE A 121 -11.36 8.57 -0.46
C ILE A 121 -10.94 7.21 0.08
N THR A 122 -11.08 6.16 -0.73
CA THR A 122 -10.66 4.79 -0.39
C THR A 122 -9.48 4.36 -1.25
N PRO A 123 -8.53 3.56 -0.73
CA PRO A 123 -7.39 3.11 -1.53
C PRO A 123 -7.76 2.06 -2.59
N MET A 124 -8.90 1.38 -2.43
CA MET A 124 -9.27 0.24 -3.29
C MET A 124 -10.74 0.33 -3.73
N ARG A 125 -10.99 -0.09 -4.99
CA ARG A 125 -12.34 -0.10 -5.58
C ARG A 125 -13.30 -1.06 -4.85
N ALA A 126 -12.79 -2.19 -4.36
CA ALA A 126 -13.60 -3.17 -3.62
C ALA A 126 -14.20 -2.58 -2.34
N LEU A 127 -13.44 -1.74 -1.62
CA LEU A 127 -13.92 -1.02 -0.43
C LEU A 127 -15.04 -0.04 -0.73
N SER A 128 -15.01 0.61 -1.90
CA SER A 128 -15.92 1.73 -2.18
C SER A 128 -17.40 1.34 -2.10
N ALA A 129 -17.76 0.14 -2.55
CA ALA A 129 -19.15 -0.33 -2.51
C ALA A 129 -19.62 -0.65 -1.09
N ASP A 130 -18.76 -1.26 -0.27
CA ASP A 130 -19.06 -1.59 1.11
C ASP A 130 -19.12 -0.32 1.98
N THR A 131 -18.17 0.59 1.79
CA THR A 131 -18.17 1.90 2.43
C THR A 131 -19.45 2.67 2.09
N ALA A 132 -19.85 2.73 0.82
CA ALA A 132 -21.06 3.43 0.42
C ALA A 132 -22.33 2.85 1.07
N ARG A 133 -22.41 1.53 1.19
CA ARG A 133 -23.53 0.88 1.90
C ARG A 133 -23.53 1.23 3.40
N ALA A 134 -22.36 1.22 4.03
CA ALA A 134 -22.22 1.61 5.43
C ALA A 134 -22.60 3.08 5.67
N LEU A 135 -22.22 3.98 4.75
CA LEU A 135 -22.56 5.40 4.85
C LEU A 135 -24.05 5.68 4.56
N ALA A 136 -24.70 4.87 3.73
CA ALA A 136 -26.13 5.02 3.46
C ALA A 136 -27.02 4.55 4.63
N ALA A 137 -26.56 3.62 5.44
CA ALA A 137 -27.36 2.99 6.49
C ALA A 137 -27.95 3.98 7.54
N PRO A 138 -27.21 4.96 8.10
CA PRO A 138 -27.77 5.87 9.11
C PRO A 138 -28.66 6.99 8.55
N LEU A 139 -28.57 7.31 7.26
CA LEU A 139 -29.23 8.49 6.69
C LEU A 139 -30.76 8.48 6.86
N ALA A 140 -31.39 7.37 6.45
CA ALA A 140 -32.84 7.23 6.56
C ALA A 140 -33.32 7.25 8.01
N GLN A 141 -32.55 6.63 8.93
CA GLN A 141 -32.87 6.56 10.34
C GLN A 141 -32.72 7.92 11.04
N LEU A 142 -31.80 8.77 10.55
CA LEU A 142 -31.58 10.12 11.05
C LEU A 142 -32.44 11.19 10.36
N GLY A 143 -33.25 10.80 9.39
CA GLY A 143 -34.13 11.73 8.66
C GLY A 143 -33.36 12.68 7.72
N LEU A 144 -32.18 12.28 7.25
CA LEU A 144 -31.38 13.06 6.32
C LEU A 144 -31.61 12.57 4.87
N ASP A 145 -32.03 13.46 4.00
CA ASP A 145 -32.32 13.18 2.58
C ASP A 145 -31.04 13.29 1.70
N TRP A 146 -29.93 12.80 2.22
CA TRP A 146 -28.65 12.76 1.49
C TRP A 146 -28.52 11.49 0.67
N GLN A 147 -27.91 11.62 -0.52
CA GLN A 147 -27.60 10.50 -1.39
C GLN A 147 -26.13 10.13 -1.27
N VAL A 148 -25.85 8.82 -1.24
CA VAL A 148 -24.50 8.27 -1.29
C VAL A 148 -24.23 7.71 -2.68
N GLY A 149 -23.20 8.22 -3.35
CA GLY A 149 -22.74 7.74 -4.66
C GLY A 149 -21.34 7.17 -4.62
N VAL A 150 -21.04 6.32 -5.60
CA VAL A 150 -19.69 5.74 -5.79
C VAL A 150 -19.14 6.17 -7.14
N ARG A 151 -17.90 6.72 -7.14
CA ARG A 151 -17.17 7.05 -8.36
C ARG A 151 -15.80 6.42 -8.38
N THR A 152 -15.67 5.33 -9.11
CA THR A 152 -14.43 4.58 -9.30
C THR A 152 -14.23 4.20 -10.77
N GLY A 153 -13.14 3.54 -11.10
CA GLY A 153 -12.94 2.99 -12.43
C GLY A 153 -14.02 1.99 -12.87
N ASP A 154 -14.74 1.39 -11.92
CA ASP A 154 -15.78 0.37 -12.17
C ASP A 154 -17.20 0.93 -12.24
N THR A 155 -17.39 2.22 -11.95
CA THR A 155 -18.70 2.89 -12.07
C THR A 155 -19.16 2.88 -13.53
N ASP A 156 -20.41 2.50 -13.78
CA ASP A 156 -20.96 2.43 -15.13
C ASP A 156 -21.13 3.81 -15.79
N SER A 157 -21.35 3.82 -17.11
CA SER A 157 -21.41 5.05 -17.88
C SER A 157 -22.66 5.87 -17.58
N ALA A 158 -23.79 5.24 -17.28
CA ALA A 158 -25.04 5.91 -16.97
C ALA A 158 -24.94 6.65 -15.62
N GLU A 159 -24.39 5.98 -14.61
CA GLU A 159 -24.14 6.58 -13.30
C GLU A 159 -23.10 7.71 -13.39
N ARG A 160 -22.02 7.53 -14.18
CA ARG A 160 -21.06 8.61 -14.44
C ARG A 160 -21.71 9.83 -15.08
N ALA A 161 -22.63 9.62 -16.04
CA ALA A 161 -23.36 10.70 -16.70
C ALA A 161 -24.31 11.42 -15.73
N ARG A 162 -24.98 10.66 -14.83
CA ARG A 162 -25.84 11.23 -13.78
C ARG A 162 -25.02 12.10 -12.83
N GLN A 163 -23.91 11.59 -12.30
CA GLN A 163 -22.98 12.33 -11.43
C GLN A 163 -22.29 13.49 -12.15
N GLY A 164 -22.21 13.42 -13.48
CA GLY A 164 -21.75 14.52 -14.32
C GLY A 164 -22.66 15.73 -14.25
N ARG A 165 -23.97 15.53 -14.11
CA ARG A 165 -24.97 16.60 -14.03
C ARG A 165 -25.17 17.09 -12.60
N ARG A 166 -25.20 16.18 -11.64
CA ARG A 166 -25.36 16.49 -10.21
C ARG A 166 -24.60 15.47 -9.37
N LEU A 167 -23.69 15.95 -8.52
CA LEU A 167 -23.00 15.11 -7.55
C LEU A 167 -23.93 14.79 -6.37
N PRO A 168 -23.80 13.58 -5.78
CA PRO A 168 -24.49 13.26 -4.54
C PRO A 168 -23.89 14.06 -3.37
N GLU A 169 -24.61 14.15 -2.25
CA GLU A 169 -24.16 14.80 -1.03
C GLU A 169 -22.94 14.07 -0.40
N VAL A 170 -22.87 12.74 -0.57
CA VAL A 170 -21.76 11.89 -0.12
C VAL A 170 -21.20 11.15 -1.32
N LEU A 171 -19.92 11.34 -1.63
CA LEU A 171 -19.24 10.66 -2.73
C LEU A 171 -18.07 9.80 -2.22
N VAL A 172 -18.15 8.50 -2.46
CA VAL A 172 -17.05 7.56 -2.22
C VAL A 172 -16.25 7.40 -3.50
N THR A 173 -14.93 7.60 -3.44
CA THR A 173 -14.05 7.61 -4.62
C THR A 173 -12.66 7.03 -4.33
N THR A 174 -11.85 6.87 -5.39
CA THR A 174 -10.41 6.51 -5.29
C THR A 174 -9.54 7.70 -5.70
N PRO A 175 -8.24 7.73 -5.32
CA PRO A 175 -7.33 8.82 -5.69
C PRO A 175 -7.33 9.13 -7.19
N GLU A 176 -7.30 8.09 -8.04
CA GLU A 176 -7.29 8.22 -9.50
C GLU A 176 -8.61 8.83 -10.03
N SER A 177 -9.74 8.41 -9.46
CA SER A 177 -11.05 8.93 -9.85
C SER A 177 -11.26 10.36 -9.37
N LEU A 178 -10.68 10.74 -8.23
CA LEU A 178 -10.67 12.12 -7.76
C LEU A 178 -9.85 13.02 -8.71
N SER A 179 -8.67 12.59 -9.13
CA SER A 179 -7.88 13.34 -10.11
C SER A 179 -8.64 13.51 -11.44
N LEU A 180 -9.41 12.48 -11.88
CA LEU A 180 -10.30 12.63 -13.03
C LEU A 180 -11.45 13.62 -12.79
N LEU A 181 -11.97 13.74 -11.58
CA LEU A 181 -12.97 14.76 -11.24
C LEU A 181 -12.35 16.16 -11.31
N LEU A 182 -11.10 16.32 -10.88
CA LEU A 182 -10.37 17.59 -10.97
C LEU A 182 -10.05 18.04 -12.41
N THR A 183 -10.12 17.13 -13.41
CA THR A 183 -9.99 17.51 -14.85
C THR A 183 -11.23 18.16 -15.44
N ARG A 184 -12.32 18.31 -14.69
CA ARG A 184 -13.55 18.93 -15.17
C ARG A 184 -13.47 20.44 -15.10
N ALA A 185 -14.06 21.12 -16.07
CA ALA A 185 -14.13 22.59 -16.08
C ALA A 185 -14.91 23.12 -14.85
N ASP A 186 -15.93 22.40 -14.42
CA ASP A 186 -16.74 22.68 -13.23
C ASP A 186 -16.17 22.10 -11.92
N SER A 187 -14.89 21.74 -11.90
CA SER A 187 -14.25 21.14 -10.72
C SER A 187 -14.25 22.03 -9.47
N ALA A 188 -14.43 23.34 -9.63
CA ALA A 188 -14.64 24.25 -8.52
C ALA A 188 -15.91 23.94 -7.70
N GLU A 189 -16.93 23.37 -8.36
CA GLU A 189 -18.19 22.98 -7.69
C GLU A 189 -17.98 21.80 -6.71
N LEU A 190 -16.91 20.98 -6.89
CA LEU A 190 -16.57 19.93 -5.96
C LEU A 190 -16.31 20.45 -4.55
N ALA A 191 -15.74 21.64 -4.44
CA ALA A 191 -15.41 22.28 -3.16
C ALA A 191 -16.53 23.18 -2.64
N ALA A 192 -17.52 23.52 -3.48
CA ALA A 192 -18.51 24.53 -3.19
C ALA A 192 -19.38 24.26 -1.95
N GLY A 193 -19.75 23.00 -1.72
CA GLY A 193 -20.54 22.55 -0.56
C GLY A 193 -19.78 21.65 0.40
N LEU A 194 -18.50 21.41 0.11
CA LEU A 194 -17.69 20.37 0.78
C LEU A 194 -17.36 20.78 2.22
N ALA A 195 -17.92 20.07 3.18
CA ALA A 195 -17.69 20.27 4.62
C ALA A 195 -16.55 19.43 5.17
N MET A 196 -16.35 18.21 4.58
CA MET A 196 -15.36 17.26 5.07
C MET A 196 -14.81 16.38 3.97
N VAL A 197 -13.52 16.07 4.06
CA VAL A 197 -12.86 15.00 3.29
C VAL A 197 -12.37 13.94 4.26
N VAL A 198 -12.68 12.68 3.98
CA VAL A 198 -12.16 11.53 4.73
C VAL A 198 -11.23 10.73 3.83
N VAL A 199 -10.02 10.44 4.33
CA VAL A 199 -9.05 9.56 3.67
C VAL A 199 -9.00 8.25 4.45
N ASP A 200 -9.66 7.25 3.91
CA ASP A 200 -9.75 5.94 4.53
C ASP A 200 -8.50 5.11 4.27
N GLU A 201 -8.16 4.24 5.24
CA GLU A 201 -6.96 3.38 5.20
C GLU A 201 -5.69 4.18 4.82
N TRP A 202 -5.51 5.36 5.46
CA TRP A 202 -4.41 6.28 5.15
C TRP A 202 -3.03 5.59 5.19
N HIS A 203 -2.85 4.60 6.06
CA HIS A 203 -1.62 3.82 6.14
C HIS A 203 -1.27 3.06 4.84
N GLU A 204 -2.23 2.80 3.96
CA GLU A 204 -1.98 2.18 2.65
C GLU A 204 -1.57 3.19 1.57
N LEU A 205 -1.87 4.46 1.82
CA LEU A 205 -1.61 5.53 0.84
C LEU A 205 -0.32 6.30 1.15
N ILE A 206 -0.03 6.58 2.42
CA ILE A 206 1.05 7.49 2.83
C ILE A 206 2.41 7.13 2.23
N GLY A 207 2.75 5.85 2.11
CA GLY A 207 4.07 5.38 1.65
C GLY A 207 4.23 5.24 0.14
N ASN A 208 3.31 5.76 -0.67
CA ASN A 208 3.37 5.60 -2.12
C ASN A 208 2.89 6.83 -2.89
N THR A 209 3.08 6.84 -4.20
CA THR A 209 2.71 7.94 -5.09
C THR A 209 1.20 8.24 -5.12
N ARG A 210 0.34 7.29 -4.76
CA ARG A 210 -1.11 7.53 -4.62
C ARG A 210 -1.41 8.43 -3.43
N GLY A 211 -0.66 8.30 -2.32
CA GLY A 211 -0.74 9.21 -1.18
C GLY A 211 -0.31 10.63 -1.54
N VAL A 212 0.71 10.78 -2.39
CA VAL A 212 1.12 12.07 -2.93
C VAL A 212 0.01 12.68 -3.80
N GLN A 213 -0.63 11.86 -4.63
CA GLN A 213 -1.78 12.28 -5.45
C GLN A 213 -2.94 12.77 -4.57
N VAL A 214 -3.19 12.12 -3.42
CA VAL A 214 -4.19 12.58 -2.43
C VAL A 214 -3.78 13.91 -1.80
N GLN A 215 -2.51 14.09 -1.42
CA GLN A 215 -2.02 15.36 -0.86
C GLN A 215 -2.25 16.52 -1.83
N LEU A 216 -1.89 16.37 -3.09
CA LEU A 216 -2.11 17.37 -4.14
C LEU A 216 -3.61 17.66 -4.34
N ALA A 217 -4.44 16.62 -4.38
CA ALA A 217 -5.89 16.80 -4.50
C ALA A 217 -6.49 17.52 -3.28
N LEU A 218 -6.03 17.23 -2.06
CA LEU A 218 -6.46 17.93 -0.84
C LEU A 218 -6.03 19.40 -0.85
N ALA A 219 -4.82 19.71 -1.30
CA ALA A 219 -4.35 21.09 -1.45
C ALA A 219 -5.22 21.86 -2.44
N ARG A 220 -5.52 21.25 -3.60
CA ARG A 220 -6.42 21.83 -4.62
C ARG A 220 -7.82 22.08 -4.08
N LEU A 221 -8.42 21.11 -3.39
CA LEU A 221 -9.77 21.26 -2.80
C LEU A 221 -9.80 22.38 -1.74
N ARG A 222 -8.75 22.49 -0.94
CA ARG A 222 -8.61 23.61 0.03
C ARG A 222 -8.51 24.96 -0.66
N ALA A 223 -7.73 25.05 -1.74
CA ALA A 223 -7.60 26.29 -2.51
C ALA A 223 -8.91 26.68 -3.18
N LEU A 224 -9.62 25.73 -3.80
CA LEU A 224 -10.93 25.95 -4.40
C LEU A 224 -11.98 26.40 -3.36
N ALA A 225 -11.96 25.80 -2.16
CA ALA A 225 -12.86 26.19 -1.07
C ALA A 225 -12.59 27.62 -0.58
N ARG A 226 -11.32 28.06 -0.51
CA ARG A 226 -10.94 29.43 -0.10
C ARG A 226 -11.35 30.49 -1.10
N ARG A 227 -11.18 30.27 -2.42
CA ARG A 227 -11.53 31.24 -3.48
C ARG A 227 -12.99 31.67 -3.46
N ARG A 228 -13.89 30.84 -2.96
CA ARG A 228 -15.32 31.16 -2.84
C ARG A 228 -15.62 32.27 -1.81
N PHE A 229 -14.72 32.49 -0.84
CA PHE A 229 -14.92 33.43 0.27
C PHE A 229 -14.11 34.71 0.12
N SER A 230 -13.28 34.84 -0.93
CA SER A 230 -12.66 36.12 -1.27
C SER A 230 -13.67 36.90 -2.11
N PRO A 231 -14.15 38.07 -1.69
CA PRO A 231 -15.00 38.92 -2.51
C PRO A 231 -14.22 39.24 -3.78
N SER A 232 -14.83 39.04 -4.96
CA SER A 232 -14.30 39.47 -6.23
C SER A 232 -13.95 40.95 -6.16
N ALA A 233 -12.68 41.30 -6.12
CA ALA A 233 -12.21 42.62 -6.43
C ALA A 233 -12.43 42.83 -7.94
N GLY A 234 -13.60 43.34 -8.31
CA GLY A 234 -13.91 43.57 -9.72
C GLY A 234 -15.32 43.94 -9.98
N SER A 235 -15.80 45.10 -9.48
CA SER A 235 -16.77 45.99 -10.15
C SER A 235 -16.95 47.27 -9.33
N SER A 236 -16.07 48.22 -9.52
CA SER A 236 -16.36 49.63 -9.39
C SER A 236 -15.56 50.33 -10.44
N ALA A 237 -16.14 50.43 -11.65
CA ALA A 237 -15.78 51.45 -12.61
C ALA A 237 -16.76 52.58 -12.45
N GLU A 238 -16.19 53.77 -12.64
CA GLU A 238 -16.79 55.06 -12.93
C GLU A 238 -16.91 56.03 -11.74
N GLY A 239 -16.07 57.06 -11.90
CA GLY A 239 -16.19 58.34 -11.21
C GLY A 239 -14.87 59.12 -11.16
N GLY A 240 -14.52 59.70 -12.27
CA GLY A 240 -13.90 61.00 -12.62
C GLY A 240 -12.91 61.66 -11.66
N GLY A 241 -11.82 62.19 -12.24
CA GLY A 241 -11.00 63.25 -11.65
C GLY A 241 -9.53 63.26 -12.07
N GLU A 242 -9.22 64.13 -13.02
CA GLU A 242 -7.92 64.51 -13.50
C GLU A 242 -6.97 65.03 -12.39
N ALA A 243 -5.67 64.76 -12.52
CA ALA A 243 -4.56 65.72 -12.57
C ALA A 243 -3.21 65.02 -12.44
N ALA A 244 -2.45 64.98 -13.47
CA ALA A 244 -1.22 65.71 -13.80
C ALA A 244 0.00 65.43 -12.88
N ASP A 245 0.97 64.77 -13.52
CA ASP A 245 2.30 65.28 -13.87
C ASP A 245 3.49 64.93 -12.94
N THR A 246 4.47 64.56 -13.62
CA THR A 246 5.92 64.71 -13.55
C THR A 246 6.79 63.49 -13.25
N ALA A 247 7.51 63.27 -14.33
CA ALA A 247 8.70 62.53 -14.56
C ALA A 247 9.81 62.55 -13.51
N GLN A 248 10.54 61.43 -13.37
CA GLN A 248 11.98 61.46 -13.75
C GLN A 248 12.62 60.08 -13.76
N SER A 249 13.34 59.94 -14.82
CA SER A 249 14.26 58.90 -15.25
C SER A 249 15.38 58.56 -14.25
N GLY A 250 15.74 57.27 -14.19
CA GLY A 250 16.98 56.79 -13.58
C GLY A 250 17.32 55.39 -14.06
N ALA A 251 18.00 55.31 -15.19
CA ALA A 251 18.59 54.06 -15.67
C ALA A 251 19.83 53.72 -14.85
N LEU A 252 19.89 52.50 -14.33
CA LEU A 252 21.16 51.89 -13.94
C LEU A 252 21.20 50.42 -14.42
N SER A 253 22.24 50.22 -15.22
CA SER A 253 22.66 49.03 -15.92
C SER A 253 22.88 47.84 -15.00
N ALA A 254 22.39 46.65 -15.42
CA ALA A 254 22.70 45.34 -14.83
C ALA A 254 24.03 44.79 -15.37
N PRO A 255 24.85 44.14 -14.56
CA PRO A 255 25.96 43.32 -15.03
C PRO A 255 25.54 41.89 -15.32
N SER A 256 26.08 41.31 -16.37
CA SER A 256 25.93 39.93 -16.84
C SER A 256 26.34 38.89 -15.77
N PRO A 257 25.66 37.75 -15.70
CA PRO A 257 26.05 36.71 -14.78
C PRO A 257 27.18 35.86 -15.34
N ARG A 258 28.29 35.79 -14.60
CA ARG A 258 29.32 34.77 -14.75
C ARG A 258 28.82 33.45 -14.25
N SER A 259 29.06 32.38 -15.03
CA SER A 259 28.86 30.98 -14.69
C SER A 259 29.46 30.62 -13.33
N ARG A 260 28.64 30.16 -12.40
CA ARG A 260 29.08 29.43 -11.20
C ARG A 260 28.76 27.95 -11.40
N GLU A 261 29.80 27.16 -11.34
CA GLU A 261 29.71 25.72 -11.23
C GLU A 261 28.93 25.34 -9.97
N TYR A 262 27.96 24.49 -10.13
CA TYR A 262 27.09 24.02 -9.06
C TYR A 262 27.78 22.86 -8.34
N ASN A 263 28.17 23.09 -7.09
CA ASN A 263 28.78 22.08 -6.25
C ASN A 263 27.67 21.31 -5.51
N TRP A 264 27.48 20.03 -5.84
CA TRP A 264 26.45 19.15 -5.30
C TRP A 264 26.65 18.83 -3.81
N ASP A 265 27.84 18.99 -3.27
CA ASP A 265 28.15 18.65 -1.88
C ASP A 265 27.52 19.62 -0.86
N GLU A 266 27.29 20.87 -1.23
CA GLU A 266 26.63 21.85 -0.35
C GLU A 266 25.12 21.62 -0.20
N ALA A 267 24.46 21.09 -1.21
CA ALA A 267 23.01 20.81 -1.17
C ALA A 267 22.69 19.58 -0.32
N VAL A 268 23.63 18.62 -0.19
CA VAL A 268 23.47 17.43 0.64
C VAL A 268 23.80 17.73 2.10
N ALA A 269 24.76 18.61 2.36
CA ALA A 269 25.14 19.00 3.73
C ALA A 269 24.04 19.81 4.44
N THR A 270 23.29 20.64 3.70
CA THR A 270 22.19 21.45 4.28
C THR A 270 20.95 20.61 4.61
N ALA A 271 20.77 19.45 3.97
CA ALA A 271 19.66 18.55 4.26
C ALA A 271 19.91 17.61 5.47
N GLN A 272 21.16 17.52 5.95
CA GLN A 272 21.55 16.66 7.08
C GLN A 272 21.63 17.40 8.42
N GLY A 273 21.51 18.74 8.45
CA GLY A 273 21.69 19.58 9.64
C GLY A 273 20.45 19.81 10.51
N GLY A 274 19.31 19.21 10.21
CA GLY A 274 18.01 19.47 10.83
C GLY A 274 17.50 18.42 11.81
N ALA A 275 18.35 17.66 12.49
CA ALA A 275 17.91 16.82 13.60
C ALA A 275 17.90 17.66 14.90
N LEU A 276 16.73 18.16 15.26
CA LEU A 276 16.49 18.76 16.57
C LEU A 276 16.62 17.68 17.65
N SER A 277 17.72 17.72 18.37
CA SER A 277 17.93 16.97 19.60
C SER A 277 17.02 17.51 20.69
N ALA A 278 16.14 16.66 21.21
CA ALA A 278 15.42 16.90 22.45
C ALA A 278 16.43 16.87 23.62
N PRO A 279 16.31 17.77 24.60
CA PRO A 279 17.19 17.76 25.76
C PRO A 279 16.84 16.60 26.68
N SER A 280 17.82 15.77 26.97
CA SER A 280 17.75 14.76 28.03
C SER A 280 17.80 15.43 29.41
N PRO A 281 17.06 14.95 30.42
CA PRO A 281 17.19 15.45 31.78
C PRO A 281 18.48 14.93 32.40
N ARG A 282 19.32 15.86 32.86
CA ARG A 282 20.51 15.56 33.65
C ARG A 282 20.09 15.05 35.02
N SER A 283 20.55 13.86 35.37
CA SER A 283 20.63 13.35 36.71
C SER A 283 21.64 14.20 37.53
N ARG A 284 21.24 14.65 38.70
CA ARG A 284 22.15 14.96 39.77
C ARG A 284 21.68 14.28 41.04
N GLY A 285 22.56 13.50 41.59
CA GLY A 285 22.39 12.69 42.74
C GLY A 285 22.58 13.44 44.06
N GLU A 286 22.10 12.79 45.05
CA GLU A 286 22.50 12.67 46.44
C GLU A 286 22.59 13.90 47.33
N GLY A 287 21.85 13.82 48.41
CA GLY A 287 22.06 14.60 49.61
C GLY A 287 20.98 14.37 50.67
N TRP A 288 21.31 13.55 51.62
CA TRP A 288 20.57 13.21 52.83
C TRP A 288 20.26 14.42 53.68
N GLY A 289 19.10 14.43 54.42
CA GLY A 289 18.85 15.36 55.50
C GLY A 289 17.47 15.17 56.12
N GLU A 290 17.39 14.45 57.23
CA GLU A 290 16.26 14.33 58.10
C GLU A 290 15.92 15.66 58.82
N GLY A 291 14.65 15.89 59.15
CA GLY A 291 14.29 16.94 60.08
C GLY A 291 12.80 17.11 60.30
N ARG A 292 12.34 16.60 61.41
CA ARG A 292 10.99 16.67 61.97
C ARG A 292 10.53 18.09 62.35
N SER A 293 9.24 18.25 62.38
CA SER A 293 8.35 18.72 63.47
C SER A 293 7.63 20.01 63.22
N SER A 294 6.36 19.91 63.29
CA SER A 294 5.34 20.44 64.23
C SER A 294 4.91 21.88 64.08
N ALA A 295 3.65 21.98 64.01
CA ALA A 295 2.70 22.75 64.82
C ALA A 295 2.22 24.13 64.37
N SER A 296 0.93 24.14 64.10
CA SER A 296 -0.10 25.05 64.74
C SER A 296 -0.08 26.57 64.47
N GLY A 297 -1.30 27.04 64.24
CA GLY A 297 -1.75 28.40 64.47
C GLY A 297 -2.60 28.95 63.34
N GLU A 298 -3.87 28.79 63.31
CA GLU A 298 -5.03 29.55 63.83
C GLU A 298 -5.11 31.01 63.37
N HIS A 299 -6.29 31.28 62.75
CA HIS A 299 -7.11 32.51 62.75
C HIS A 299 -6.67 33.74 61.95
N ALA A 300 -7.45 34.17 61.01
CA ALA A 300 -8.50 35.14 61.23
C ALA A 300 -9.25 35.55 59.95
N THR A 301 -10.52 35.60 60.09
CA THR A 301 -11.58 36.15 59.23
C THR A 301 -11.34 37.61 58.82
N SER A 302 -11.71 37.97 57.60
CA SER A 302 -12.46 39.27 57.42
C SER A 302 -13.21 39.18 56.06
N GLU A 303 -14.52 39.36 56.20
CA GLU A 303 -15.46 39.65 55.10
C GLU A 303 -15.14 41.03 54.51
N GLN A 304 -15.40 41.18 53.19
CA GLN A 304 -16.05 42.35 52.59
C GLN A 304 -15.91 42.28 51.10
N GLY A 305 -17.00 42.09 50.34
CA GLY A 305 -17.65 43.18 49.64
C GLY A 305 -17.67 42.87 48.17
N ALA A 306 -18.76 42.26 47.64
CA ALA A 306 -19.03 42.23 46.23
C ALA A 306 -19.46 43.60 45.69
N PRO A 307 -18.96 44.01 44.52
CA PRO A 307 -19.63 45.06 43.77
C PRO A 307 -20.60 44.46 42.72
N HIS A 308 -21.72 45.16 42.62
CA HIS A 308 -22.82 44.93 41.67
C HIS A 308 -22.39 45.05 40.22
N PRO A 309 -23.10 44.40 39.28
CA PRO A 309 -22.79 44.44 37.85
C PRO A 309 -23.27 45.74 37.22
N ASP A 310 -22.39 46.35 36.44
CA ASP A 310 -22.71 47.44 35.52
C ASP A 310 -23.56 47.00 34.34
N PRO A 311 -24.37 47.89 33.75
CA PRO A 311 -25.42 47.54 32.79
C PRO A 311 -24.87 47.24 31.40
N LEU A 312 -25.55 46.31 30.76
CA LEU A 312 -25.34 45.87 29.36
C LEU A 312 -25.45 47.09 28.39
N PRO A 313 -24.53 47.23 27.43
CA PRO A 313 -24.74 48.13 26.31
C PRO A 313 -25.76 47.52 25.33
N VAL A 314 -26.71 48.34 24.99
CA VAL A 314 -27.80 48.09 24.04
C VAL A 314 -27.24 47.97 22.63
N SER A 315 -27.72 46.92 21.92
CA SER A 315 -27.79 46.76 20.46
C SER A 315 -26.69 47.41 19.61
N GLY A 316 -25.60 46.69 19.39
CA GLY A 316 -24.76 46.78 18.20
C GLY A 316 -25.21 45.72 17.19
N GLU A 317 -25.39 46.13 15.98
CA GLU A 317 -25.77 45.33 14.82
C GLU A 317 -25.01 44.01 14.75
N ARG A 318 -25.74 42.90 14.70
CA ARG A 318 -25.18 41.60 14.34
C ARG A 318 -24.70 41.68 12.89
N GLU A 319 -23.46 42.10 12.70
CA GLU A 319 -22.74 41.70 11.49
C GLU A 319 -22.76 40.17 11.45
N SER A 320 -23.58 39.64 10.61
CA SER A 320 -23.58 38.22 10.22
C SER A 320 -22.30 37.93 9.43
N SER A 321 -21.18 37.85 10.14
CA SER A 321 -19.96 37.27 9.57
C SER A 321 -20.26 35.80 9.25
N SER A 322 -20.64 35.55 8.01
CA SER A 322 -20.77 34.21 7.43
C SER A 322 -19.38 33.60 7.24
N HIS A 323 -18.67 33.35 8.34
CA HIS A 323 -17.45 32.54 8.32
C HIS A 323 -17.88 31.09 8.12
N SER A 324 -17.85 30.63 6.87
CA SER A 324 -17.95 29.21 6.59
C SER A 324 -16.76 28.51 7.21
N ALA A 325 -17.05 27.47 8.01
CA ALA A 325 -16.01 26.69 8.68
C ALA A 325 -15.00 26.13 7.66
N PRO A 326 -13.70 26.14 7.95
CA PRO A 326 -12.67 25.63 7.05
C PRO A 326 -12.92 24.16 6.72
N LEU A 327 -12.54 23.73 5.50
CA LEU A 327 -12.64 22.35 5.05
C LEU A 327 -11.92 21.40 6.01
N ARG A 328 -12.65 20.50 6.63
CA ARG A 328 -12.12 19.50 7.57
C ARG A 328 -11.59 18.30 6.84
N VAL A 329 -10.42 17.79 7.23
CA VAL A 329 -9.80 16.59 6.67
C VAL A 329 -9.56 15.60 7.79
N TRP A 330 -10.05 14.37 7.61
CA TRP A 330 -9.86 13.27 8.55
C TRP A 330 -9.22 12.06 7.88
N GLY A 331 -8.16 11.53 8.49
CA GLY A 331 -7.57 10.25 8.11
C GLY A 331 -8.05 9.13 9.00
N LEU A 332 -8.25 7.94 8.43
CA LEU A 332 -8.51 6.71 9.17
C LEU A 332 -7.34 5.74 8.97
N SER A 333 -6.87 5.17 10.06
CA SER A 333 -5.76 4.20 10.04
C SER A 333 -6.00 3.06 11.03
N ALA A 334 -5.44 1.88 10.72
CA ALA A 334 -5.53 0.72 11.61
C ALA A 334 -4.15 0.19 12.05
N THR A 335 -3.12 0.35 11.22
CA THR A 335 -1.82 -0.31 11.42
C THR A 335 -0.68 0.59 10.94
N LEU A 336 -0.21 1.46 11.81
CA LEU A 336 0.85 2.42 11.52
C LEU A 336 1.62 2.76 12.79
N GLY A 337 2.96 2.77 12.73
CA GLY A 337 3.83 3.03 13.88
C GLY A 337 4.07 4.51 14.16
N ASN A 338 4.18 5.34 13.12
CA ASN A 338 4.50 6.77 13.23
C ASN A 338 3.26 7.68 13.00
N LEU A 339 2.34 7.69 13.96
CA LEU A 339 1.06 8.38 13.82
C LEU A 339 1.17 9.90 13.69
N ALA A 340 2.09 10.52 14.43
CA ALA A 340 2.31 11.97 14.38
C ALA A 340 2.77 12.41 12.98
N ASP A 341 3.75 11.72 12.40
CA ASP A 341 4.24 11.99 11.04
C ASP A 341 3.13 11.77 10.01
N ALA A 342 2.34 10.71 10.18
CA ALA A 342 1.24 10.42 9.27
C ALA A 342 0.16 11.49 9.30
N MET A 343 -0.14 12.06 10.46
CA MET A 343 -1.04 13.20 10.60
C MET A 343 -0.43 14.46 9.99
N HIS A 344 0.85 14.72 10.25
CA HIS A 344 1.60 15.84 9.66
C HIS A 344 1.52 15.81 8.12
N VAL A 345 1.76 14.65 7.51
CA VAL A 345 1.68 14.47 6.05
C VAL A 345 0.26 14.69 5.53
N LEU A 346 -0.75 14.13 6.20
CA LEU A 346 -2.15 14.28 5.79
C LEU A 346 -2.64 15.71 5.85
N LEU A 347 -2.28 16.43 6.92
CA LEU A 347 -2.74 17.78 7.19
C LEU A 347 -1.80 18.85 6.64
N ALA A 348 -0.69 18.46 6.02
CA ALA A 348 0.34 19.37 5.52
C ALA A 348 0.87 20.30 6.63
N GLY A 349 1.27 19.73 7.76
CA GLY A 349 1.83 20.43 8.88
C GLY A 349 0.83 21.22 9.77
N ARG A 350 -0.46 21.24 9.39
CA ARG A 350 -1.47 21.94 10.18
C ARG A 350 -1.81 21.21 11.46
N ALA A 351 -2.17 21.97 12.49
CA ALA A 351 -2.65 21.39 13.74
C ALA A 351 -3.91 20.55 13.53
N GLY A 352 -3.98 19.42 14.22
CA GLY A 352 -5.09 18.48 14.14
C GLY A 352 -5.25 17.67 15.42
N ALA A 353 -6.32 16.87 15.48
CA ALA A 353 -6.58 15.95 16.56
C ALA A 353 -6.03 14.56 16.19
N LEU A 354 -5.09 14.04 16.98
CA LEU A 354 -4.68 12.64 16.90
C LEU A 354 -5.49 11.87 17.94
N ILE A 355 -6.34 10.97 17.49
CA ILE A 355 -7.21 10.17 18.34
C ILE A 355 -6.88 8.70 18.18
N GLU A 356 -6.56 8.04 19.28
CA GLU A 356 -6.27 6.61 19.32
C GLU A 356 -7.45 5.85 19.95
N GLY A 357 -8.16 5.09 19.13
CA GLY A 357 -9.23 4.22 19.59
C GLY A 357 -8.69 2.91 20.15
N ARG A 358 -8.69 2.78 21.46
CA ARG A 358 -8.33 1.54 22.14
C ARG A 358 -9.60 0.72 22.42
N ILE A 359 -9.69 -0.43 21.81
CA ILE A 359 -10.73 -1.42 22.11
C ILE A 359 -10.00 -2.67 22.57
N ASP A 360 -10.47 -3.23 23.67
CA ASP A 360 -9.99 -4.53 24.19
C ASP A 360 -10.48 -5.67 23.30
N LYS A 361 -10.02 -5.66 22.05
CA LYS A 361 -10.25 -6.78 21.15
C LYS A 361 -9.13 -7.79 21.30
N ARG A 362 -9.46 -8.97 21.82
CA ARG A 362 -8.51 -10.07 21.95
C ARG A 362 -8.07 -10.52 20.56
N ILE A 363 -6.77 -10.43 20.28
CA ILE A 363 -6.16 -10.99 19.08
C ILE A 363 -5.37 -12.23 19.50
N VAL A 364 -5.70 -13.36 18.90
CA VAL A 364 -5.02 -14.63 19.10
C VAL A 364 -4.15 -14.91 17.89
N ILE A 365 -2.85 -14.99 18.11
CA ILE A 365 -1.88 -15.34 17.08
C ILE A 365 -1.24 -16.66 17.51
N ASP A 366 -1.48 -17.71 16.76
CA ASP A 366 -0.92 -19.03 17.01
C ASP A 366 -0.24 -19.59 15.75
N THR A 367 0.43 -20.73 15.90
CA THR A 367 1.22 -21.35 14.81
C THR A 367 0.86 -22.83 14.67
N LEU A 368 0.63 -23.29 13.45
CA LEU A 368 0.60 -24.72 13.15
C LEU A 368 2.02 -25.27 13.18
N LEU A 369 2.31 -26.07 14.17
CA LEU A 369 3.62 -26.69 14.30
C LEU A 369 3.72 -27.90 13.37
N PRO A 370 4.76 -28.00 12.54
CA PRO A 370 5.01 -29.19 11.74
C PRO A 370 5.40 -30.39 12.64
N GLU A 371 5.01 -31.58 12.25
CA GLU A 371 5.38 -32.81 12.98
C GLU A 371 6.90 -33.03 12.95
N GLN A 372 7.52 -32.75 11.81
CA GLN A 372 8.96 -32.80 11.63
C GLN A 372 9.48 -31.49 11.07
N THR A 373 10.52 -30.95 11.68
CA THR A 373 11.24 -29.76 11.23
C THR A 373 12.56 -30.21 10.61
N GLY A 374 12.76 -29.93 9.34
CA GLY A 374 14.06 -30.16 8.70
C GLY A 374 15.12 -29.26 9.33
N ARG A 375 16.33 -29.78 9.53
CA ARG A 375 17.47 -29.05 10.10
C ARG A 375 18.14 -28.14 9.08
N PHE A 376 17.93 -28.38 7.77
CA PHE A 376 18.43 -27.57 6.66
C PHE A 376 17.27 -26.94 5.90
N PRO A 377 16.88 -25.72 6.26
CA PRO A 377 15.70 -25.08 5.70
C PRO A 377 15.94 -24.65 4.25
N TRP A 378 14.90 -24.73 3.43
CA TRP A 378 14.85 -24.10 2.14
C TRP A 378 13.42 -23.70 1.79
N GLY A 379 13.25 -22.65 1.01
CA GLY A 379 11.93 -22.09 0.78
C GLY A 379 10.94 -23.10 0.20
N GLY A 380 9.87 -23.37 0.95
CA GLY A 380 8.76 -24.22 0.54
C GLY A 380 8.88 -25.71 0.89
N HIS A 381 9.94 -26.16 1.62
CA HIS A 381 10.11 -27.57 1.94
C HIS A 381 9.03 -28.12 2.89
N LEU A 382 8.47 -27.28 3.76
CA LEU A 382 7.34 -27.62 4.62
C LEU A 382 5.98 -27.39 3.94
N GLY A 383 5.94 -26.67 2.81
CA GLY A 383 4.69 -26.13 2.25
C GLY A 383 3.59 -27.17 2.07
N ILE A 384 3.83 -28.25 1.31
CA ILE A 384 2.83 -29.29 1.05
C ILE A 384 2.59 -30.15 2.30
N GLN A 385 3.57 -30.37 3.16
CA GLN A 385 3.42 -31.11 4.41
C GLN A 385 2.42 -30.41 5.36
N MET A 386 2.28 -29.09 5.27
CA MET A 386 1.34 -28.33 6.06
C MET A 386 -0.11 -28.36 5.56
N VAL A 387 -0.39 -28.97 4.40
CA VAL A 387 -1.76 -29.08 3.86
C VAL A 387 -2.67 -29.88 4.78
N ALA A 388 -2.21 -31.03 5.29
CA ALA A 388 -3.01 -31.85 6.18
C ALA A 388 -3.34 -31.16 7.53
N PRO A 389 -2.39 -30.49 8.24
CA PRO A 389 -2.72 -29.64 9.38
C PRO A 389 -3.72 -28.53 9.04
N VAL A 390 -3.56 -27.84 7.92
CA VAL A 390 -4.48 -26.78 7.48
C VAL A 390 -5.88 -27.34 7.20
N VAL A 391 -5.98 -28.50 6.58
CA VAL A 391 -7.27 -29.17 6.35
C VAL A 391 -7.97 -29.46 7.70
N ARG A 392 -7.24 -30.03 8.68
CA ARG A 392 -7.79 -30.27 10.02
C ARG A 392 -8.31 -29.01 10.69
N GLU A 393 -7.57 -27.89 10.56
CA GLU A 393 -8.00 -26.60 11.11
C GLU A 393 -9.28 -26.09 10.44
N ILE A 394 -9.40 -26.20 9.12
CA ILE A 394 -10.62 -25.80 8.40
C ILE A 394 -11.79 -26.73 8.74
N GLU A 395 -11.55 -28.04 8.93
CA GLU A 395 -12.59 -29.01 9.32
C GLU A 395 -13.09 -28.79 10.74
N SER A 396 -12.24 -28.28 11.63
CA SER A 396 -12.61 -27.97 13.02
C SER A 396 -13.57 -26.80 13.19
N LEU A 397 -13.80 -26.02 12.13
CA LEU A 397 -14.69 -24.85 12.18
C LEU A 397 -16.15 -25.26 12.32
N PRO A 398 -16.97 -24.49 13.07
CA PRO A 398 -18.41 -24.70 13.15
C PRO A 398 -19.08 -24.69 11.78
N ARG A 399 -20.25 -25.30 11.67
CA ARG A 399 -21.06 -25.22 10.44
C ARG A 399 -21.44 -23.76 10.15
N GLY A 400 -21.28 -23.33 8.89
CA GLY A 400 -21.53 -21.95 8.47
C GLY A 400 -20.39 -20.98 8.76
N ALA A 401 -19.33 -21.40 9.47
CA ALA A 401 -18.11 -20.63 9.61
C ALA A 401 -17.18 -20.84 8.42
N SER A 402 -16.43 -19.80 8.10
CA SER A 402 -15.49 -19.77 6.98
C SER A 402 -14.05 -19.54 7.45
N ALA A 403 -13.07 -19.95 6.64
CA ALA A 403 -11.67 -19.61 6.80
C ALA A 403 -11.15 -18.78 5.62
N ILE A 404 -10.19 -17.92 5.88
CA ILE A 404 -9.38 -17.31 4.81
C ILE A 404 -7.95 -17.84 4.93
N VAL A 405 -7.43 -18.43 3.85
CA VAL A 405 -6.06 -18.91 3.73
C VAL A 405 -5.27 -17.90 2.93
N PHE A 406 -4.51 -17.05 3.62
CA PHE A 406 -3.68 -16.05 2.96
C PHE A 406 -2.36 -16.62 2.50
N THR A 407 -1.97 -16.25 1.29
CA THR A 407 -0.63 -16.49 0.73
C THR A 407 0.02 -15.17 0.33
N ASN A 408 1.34 -15.15 0.19
CA ASN A 408 2.06 -13.93 -0.15
C ASN A 408 2.08 -13.63 -1.66
N VAL A 409 1.93 -14.64 -2.51
CA VAL A 409 1.97 -14.50 -3.97
C VAL A 409 0.88 -15.32 -4.64
N ARG A 410 0.43 -14.87 -5.83
CA ARG A 410 -0.67 -15.48 -6.59
C ARG A 410 -0.37 -16.95 -6.96
N SER A 411 0.87 -17.26 -7.31
CA SER A 411 1.26 -18.64 -7.63
C SER A 411 1.10 -19.59 -6.44
N GLN A 412 1.41 -19.13 -5.22
CA GLN A 412 1.15 -19.92 -4.02
C GLN A 412 -0.35 -20.10 -3.78
N ALA A 413 -1.16 -19.07 -4.05
CA ALA A 413 -2.62 -19.19 -3.91
C ALA A 413 -3.19 -20.27 -4.82
N GLU A 414 -2.75 -20.32 -6.09
CA GLU A 414 -3.15 -21.37 -7.04
C GLU A 414 -2.71 -22.76 -6.57
N ILE A 415 -1.45 -22.90 -6.10
CA ILE A 415 -0.91 -24.17 -5.61
C ILE A 415 -1.66 -24.67 -4.40
N TRP A 416 -1.89 -23.79 -3.42
CA TRP A 416 -2.60 -24.15 -2.18
C TRP A 416 -4.07 -24.47 -2.42
N TYR A 417 -4.73 -23.73 -3.31
CA TYR A 417 -6.11 -24.04 -3.70
C TYR A 417 -6.21 -25.44 -4.28
N GLN A 418 -5.31 -25.80 -5.22
CA GLN A 418 -5.27 -27.12 -5.81
C GLN A 418 -4.94 -28.21 -4.78
N ALA A 419 -3.95 -27.97 -3.93
CA ALA A 419 -3.53 -28.93 -2.90
C ALA A 419 -4.66 -29.20 -1.87
N LEU A 420 -5.45 -28.20 -1.52
CA LEU A 420 -6.62 -28.37 -0.65
C LEU A 420 -7.74 -29.21 -1.34
N LEU A 421 -7.97 -28.99 -2.63
CA LEU A 421 -8.92 -29.78 -3.42
C LEU A 421 -8.45 -31.23 -3.59
N ASP A 422 -7.16 -31.46 -3.83
CA ASP A 422 -6.61 -32.80 -3.95
C ASP A 422 -6.71 -33.57 -2.61
N ALA A 423 -6.47 -32.85 -1.48
CA ALA A 423 -6.62 -33.41 -0.14
C ALA A 423 -8.08 -33.67 0.26
N ARG A 424 -9.02 -32.89 -0.26
CA ARG A 424 -10.47 -32.98 0.02
C ARG A 424 -11.29 -32.70 -1.25
N PRO A 425 -11.44 -33.66 -2.16
CA PRO A 425 -12.24 -33.49 -3.38
C PRO A 425 -13.69 -33.08 -3.12
N ALA A 426 -14.24 -33.46 -1.97
CA ALA A 426 -15.60 -33.06 -1.55
C ALA A 426 -15.75 -31.53 -1.29
N TRP A 427 -14.66 -30.78 -1.23
CA TRP A 427 -14.70 -29.32 -1.09
C TRP A 427 -14.85 -28.60 -2.43
N ALA A 428 -14.97 -29.30 -3.55
CA ALA A 428 -15.29 -28.70 -4.83
C ALA A 428 -16.60 -27.90 -4.74
N GLY A 429 -16.53 -26.59 -5.06
CA GLY A 429 -17.63 -25.66 -4.91
C GLY A 429 -17.80 -25.06 -3.51
N LEU A 430 -17.13 -25.60 -2.48
CA LEU A 430 -17.13 -25.07 -1.10
C LEU A 430 -15.88 -24.24 -0.80
N ILE A 431 -14.83 -24.37 -1.58
CA ILE A 431 -13.65 -23.49 -1.48
C ILE A 431 -13.47 -22.70 -2.74
N ALA A 432 -12.89 -21.52 -2.62
CA ALA A 432 -12.69 -20.60 -3.73
C ALA A 432 -11.30 -19.95 -3.70
N LEU A 433 -10.89 -19.40 -4.84
CA LEU A 433 -9.65 -18.65 -5.02
C LEU A 433 -9.98 -17.17 -5.20
N HIS A 434 -9.19 -16.29 -4.55
CA HIS A 434 -9.36 -14.84 -4.68
C HIS A 434 -8.02 -14.11 -4.80
N HIS A 435 -7.74 -13.56 -5.97
CA HIS A 435 -6.59 -12.67 -6.20
C HIS A 435 -6.86 -11.69 -7.36
N GLY A 436 -6.08 -10.63 -7.45
CA GLY A 436 -6.30 -9.51 -8.36
C GLY A 436 -6.28 -9.84 -9.86
N SER A 437 -5.75 -11.01 -10.27
CA SER A 437 -5.74 -11.45 -11.67
C SER A 437 -7.04 -12.11 -12.13
N LEU A 438 -7.92 -12.53 -11.20
CA LEU A 438 -9.21 -13.13 -11.53
C LEU A 438 -10.19 -12.09 -12.08
N ASP A 439 -11.12 -12.55 -12.89
CA ASP A 439 -12.21 -11.68 -13.38
C ASP A 439 -13.03 -11.08 -12.23
N LYS A 440 -13.53 -9.88 -12.44
CA LYS A 440 -14.29 -9.13 -11.42
C LYS A 440 -15.51 -9.91 -10.93
N ALA A 441 -16.28 -10.51 -11.85
CA ALA A 441 -17.47 -11.26 -11.48
C ALA A 441 -17.16 -12.48 -10.61
N VAL A 442 -16.01 -13.15 -10.84
CA VAL A 442 -15.54 -14.25 -10.00
C VAL A 442 -15.20 -13.76 -8.60
N ARG A 443 -14.49 -12.64 -8.50
CA ARG A 443 -14.12 -12.08 -7.18
C ARG A 443 -15.37 -11.65 -6.38
N GLU A 444 -16.32 -10.96 -7.01
CA GLU A 444 -17.59 -10.57 -6.40
C GLU A 444 -18.41 -11.77 -5.93
N TRP A 445 -18.41 -12.86 -6.71
CA TRP A 445 -19.04 -14.10 -6.31
C TRP A 445 -18.38 -14.72 -5.05
N VAL A 446 -17.04 -14.71 -4.99
CA VAL A 446 -16.32 -15.20 -3.82
C VAL A 446 -16.60 -14.35 -2.58
N GLU A 447 -16.58 -13.03 -2.72
CA GLU A 447 -16.87 -12.09 -1.63
C GLU A 447 -18.32 -12.26 -1.12
N ALA A 448 -19.29 -12.43 -2.03
CA ALA A 448 -20.67 -12.71 -1.67
C ALA A 448 -20.81 -14.07 -0.95
N GLY A 449 -20.10 -15.09 -1.41
CA GLY A 449 -20.08 -16.40 -0.80
C GLY A 449 -19.48 -16.41 0.61
N LEU A 450 -18.42 -15.63 0.85
CA LEU A 450 -17.86 -15.42 2.18
C LEU A 450 -18.85 -14.70 3.11
N LYS A 451 -19.52 -13.64 2.64
CA LYS A 451 -20.52 -12.89 3.41
C LYS A 451 -21.73 -13.74 3.78
N ALA A 452 -22.15 -14.62 2.88
CA ALA A 452 -23.26 -15.53 3.09
C ALA A 452 -22.91 -16.79 3.90
N GLY A 453 -21.62 -17.05 4.20
CA GLY A 453 -21.17 -18.27 4.86
C GLY A 453 -21.36 -19.54 4.03
N THR A 454 -21.52 -19.42 2.71
CA THR A 454 -21.69 -20.58 1.80
C THR A 454 -20.35 -21.20 1.40
N LEU A 455 -19.25 -20.45 1.55
CA LEU A 455 -17.90 -20.95 1.31
C LEU A 455 -17.25 -21.38 2.62
N LYS A 456 -16.69 -22.58 2.64
CA LYS A 456 -15.94 -23.13 3.78
C LYS A 456 -14.58 -22.48 3.93
N ALA A 457 -13.88 -22.24 2.81
CA ALA A 457 -12.62 -21.53 2.83
C ALA A 457 -12.37 -20.76 1.52
N VAL A 458 -11.59 -19.68 1.62
CA VAL A 458 -11.09 -18.94 0.47
C VAL A 458 -9.58 -18.82 0.55
N VAL A 459 -8.88 -19.25 -0.51
CA VAL A 459 -7.44 -19.04 -0.65
C VAL A 459 -7.22 -17.70 -1.32
N ALA A 460 -6.54 -16.77 -0.64
CA ALA A 460 -6.42 -15.39 -1.08
C ALA A 460 -4.98 -14.86 -0.99
N THR A 461 -4.74 -13.80 -1.73
CA THR A 461 -3.56 -12.93 -1.57
C THR A 461 -3.96 -11.64 -0.85
N SER A 462 -3.15 -10.57 -0.94
CA SER A 462 -3.47 -9.25 -0.38
C SER A 462 -4.78 -8.62 -0.90
N SER A 463 -5.45 -9.24 -1.84
CA SER A 463 -6.75 -8.78 -2.36
C SER A 463 -7.90 -8.79 -1.33
N LEU A 464 -7.73 -9.50 -0.21
CA LEU A 464 -8.65 -9.51 0.94
C LEU A 464 -7.99 -8.96 2.23
N ASP A 465 -6.78 -8.37 2.15
CA ASP A 465 -6.10 -7.76 3.31
C ASP A 465 -6.91 -6.58 3.87
N LEU A 466 -7.67 -5.88 3.00
CA LEU A 466 -8.38 -4.65 3.35
C LEU A 466 -9.90 -4.73 3.13
N GLY A 467 -10.63 -4.08 3.96
CA GLY A 467 -11.85 -3.35 3.73
C GLY A 467 -13.17 -4.09 3.60
N VAL A 468 -13.23 -5.39 3.63
CA VAL A 468 -14.51 -6.09 3.60
C VAL A 468 -14.74 -6.82 4.92
N ASP A 469 -15.90 -6.58 5.54
CA ASP A 469 -16.32 -7.28 6.75
C ASP A 469 -16.98 -8.60 6.36
N PHE A 470 -16.35 -9.70 6.81
CA PHE A 470 -16.86 -11.04 6.59
C PHE A 470 -17.27 -11.64 7.94
N LEU A 471 -18.51 -11.43 8.36
CA LEU A 471 -19.04 -11.94 9.64
C LEU A 471 -18.85 -13.44 9.84
N PRO A 472 -18.98 -14.32 8.81
CA PRO A 472 -18.79 -15.77 8.99
C PRO A 472 -17.33 -16.21 9.12
N VAL A 473 -16.33 -15.31 8.91
CA VAL A 473 -14.92 -15.70 8.99
C VAL A 473 -14.47 -15.81 10.45
N GLU A 474 -14.25 -17.05 10.89
CA GLU A 474 -13.78 -17.36 12.24
C GLU A 474 -12.27 -17.55 12.33
N ARG A 475 -11.64 -17.96 11.22
CA ARG A 475 -10.20 -18.27 11.19
C ARG A 475 -9.49 -17.65 10.00
N VAL A 476 -8.34 -17.06 10.26
CA VAL A 476 -7.36 -16.70 9.24
C VAL A 476 -6.16 -17.63 9.36
N LEU A 477 -5.75 -18.21 8.25
CA LEU A 477 -4.55 -19.03 8.12
C LEU A 477 -3.55 -18.27 7.25
N GLN A 478 -2.37 -17.97 7.79
CA GLN A 478 -1.32 -17.24 7.07
C GLN A 478 -0.24 -18.22 6.62
N VAL A 479 -0.22 -18.55 5.34
CA VAL A 479 0.81 -19.41 4.73
C VAL A 479 2.07 -18.60 4.45
N GLY A 480 3.16 -19.05 5.03
CA GLY A 480 4.44 -18.36 5.04
C GLY A 480 4.45 -17.13 5.94
N SER A 481 5.61 -16.49 6.02
CA SER A 481 5.80 -15.31 6.85
C SER A 481 4.95 -14.12 6.39
N PRO A 482 4.28 -13.38 7.29
CA PRO A 482 3.55 -12.15 6.94
C PRO A 482 4.49 -11.01 6.53
N LYS A 483 5.80 -11.15 6.78
CA LYS A 483 6.88 -10.20 6.49
C LYS A 483 6.81 -8.88 7.28
N GLY A 484 5.74 -8.65 8.05
CA GLY A 484 5.58 -7.48 8.90
C GLY A 484 4.41 -7.62 9.85
N VAL A 485 4.48 -6.88 10.97
CA VAL A 485 3.48 -6.89 12.06
C VAL A 485 2.19 -6.21 11.61
N ALA A 486 2.27 -5.10 10.88
CA ALA A 486 1.10 -4.39 10.35
C ALA A 486 0.21 -5.33 9.53
N ARG A 487 0.80 -6.06 8.57
CA ARG A 487 0.06 -7.01 7.73
C ARG A 487 -0.53 -8.15 8.53
N LEU A 488 0.21 -8.69 9.51
CA LEU A 488 -0.29 -9.72 10.39
C LEU A 488 -1.56 -9.26 11.13
N LEU A 489 -1.52 -8.06 11.70
CA LEU A 489 -2.66 -7.47 12.40
C LEU A 489 -3.84 -7.15 11.47
N GLN A 490 -3.58 -6.67 10.26
CA GLN A 490 -4.61 -6.44 9.23
C GLN A 490 -5.33 -7.75 8.88
N ARG A 491 -4.57 -8.83 8.63
CA ARG A 491 -5.11 -10.16 8.31
C ARG A 491 -5.84 -10.77 9.50
N ALA A 492 -5.30 -10.65 10.71
CA ALA A 492 -5.99 -11.07 11.94
C ALA A 492 -7.35 -10.37 12.05
N GLY A 493 -7.40 -9.07 11.70
CA GLY A 493 -8.63 -8.30 11.67
C GLY A 493 -9.70 -8.80 10.69
N ARG A 494 -9.41 -9.74 9.78
CA ARG A 494 -10.42 -10.36 8.89
C ARG A 494 -11.24 -11.45 9.56
N SER A 495 -10.91 -11.85 10.77
CA SER A 495 -11.70 -12.79 11.59
C SER A 495 -12.31 -12.10 12.80
N GLY A 496 -13.39 -12.66 13.33
CA GLY A 496 -14.02 -12.18 14.57
C GLY A 496 -14.59 -10.76 14.43
N HIS A 497 -15.30 -10.43 13.36
CA HIS A 497 -15.82 -9.07 13.09
C HIS A 497 -16.93 -8.62 14.04
N ALA A 498 -17.48 -9.45 14.90
CA ALA A 498 -18.50 -9.05 15.85
C ALA A 498 -17.89 -8.50 17.15
N PRO A 499 -18.55 -7.52 17.81
CA PRO A 499 -18.14 -7.05 19.13
C PRO A 499 -18.05 -8.21 20.12
N GLY A 500 -16.99 -8.25 20.93
CA GLY A 500 -16.75 -9.33 21.92
C GLY A 500 -16.15 -10.61 21.35
N ARG A 501 -16.02 -10.78 20.02
CA ARG A 501 -15.34 -11.91 19.41
C ARG A 501 -13.85 -11.66 19.24
N ALA A 502 -13.04 -12.68 19.59
CA ALA A 502 -11.60 -12.63 19.36
C ALA A 502 -11.28 -12.76 17.86
N SER A 503 -10.35 -11.94 17.38
CA SER A 503 -9.71 -12.17 16.06
C SER A 503 -8.66 -13.26 16.19
N ARG A 504 -8.66 -14.24 15.28
CA ARG A 504 -7.68 -15.34 15.32
C ARG A 504 -6.96 -15.51 13.99
N VAL A 505 -5.63 -15.47 14.04
CA VAL A 505 -4.75 -15.77 12.91
C VAL A 505 -3.78 -16.87 13.30
N THR A 506 -3.71 -17.89 12.45
CA THR A 506 -2.83 -19.04 12.63
C THR A 506 -1.75 -19.02 11.57
N LEU A 507 -0.49 -18.96 11.99
CA LEU A 507 0.68 -18.97 11.12
C LEU A 507 0.97 -20.38 10.63
N VAL A 508 1.20 -20.53 9.33
CA VAL A 508 1.50 -21.81 8.65
C VAL A 508 2.89 -21.71 8.04
N PRO A 509 3.95 -22.18 8.72
CA PRO A 509 5.32 -22.04 8.23
C PRO A 509 5.56 -22.88 6.97
N THR A 510 6.31 -22.35 6.03
CA THR A 510 6.73 -23.04 4.80
C THR A 510 8.18 -23.52 4.85
N HIS A 511 8.94 -23.10 5.85
CA HIS A 511 10.27 -23.62 6.20
C HIS A 511 10.63 -23.34 7.67
N ALA A 512 11.65 -24.01 8.18
CA ALA A 512 11.97 -24.02 9.61
C ALA A 512 12.29 -22.62 10.18
N LEU A 513 12.96 -21.73 9.43
CA LEU A 513 13.26 -20.37 9.92
C LEU A 513 12.00 -19.49 10.06
N GLU A 514 10.91 -19.79 9.36
CA GLU A 514 9.63 -19.09 9.56
C GLU A 514 8.98 -19.42 10.91
N LEU A 515 9.41 -20.47 11.61
CA LEU A 515 9.02 -20.69 13.01
C LEU A 515 9.63 -19.64 13.94
N VAL A 516 10.88 -19.24 13.70
CA VAL A 516 11.52 -18.12 14.43
C VAL A 516 10.76 -16.82 14.14
N GLU A 517 10.43 -16.58 12.86
CA GLU A 517 9.62 -15.42 12.48
C GLU A 517 8.23 -15.45 13.11
N ALA A 518 7.62 -16.64 13.29
CA ALA A 518 6.31 -16.78 13.92
C ALA A 518 6.36 -16.42 15.43
N ALA A 519 7.36 -16.93 16.16
CA ALA A 519 7.57 -16.56 17.57
C ALA A 519 7.84 -15.05 17.71
N ALA A 520 8.71 -14.50 16.84
CA ALA A 520 9.02 -13.07 16.79
C ALA A 520 7.78 -12.21 16.49
N ALA A 521 6.94 -12.66 15.55
CA ALA A 521 5.73 -11.94 15.16
C ALA A 521 4.69 -11.88 16.30
N GLN A 522 4.55 -12.95 17.06
CA GLN A 522 3.67 -13.00 18.23
C GLN A 522 4.10 -11.97 19.28
N LYS A 523 5.39 -11.95 19.64
CA LYS A 523 5.95 -10.99 20.62
C LYS A 523 5.89 -9.56 20.11
N ALA A 524 6.24 -9.32 18.83
CA ALA A 524 6.20 -7.98 18.22
C ALA A 524 4.77 -7.43 18.14
N ALA A 525 3.78 -8.27 17.80
CA ALA A 525 2.37 -7.89 17.79
C ALA A 525 1.86 -7.57 19.20
N ALA A 526 2.23 -8.37 20.21
CA ALA A 526 1.89 -8.10 21.61
C ALA A 526 2.51 -6.78 22.11
N ALA A 527 3.74 -6.47 21.68
CA ALA A 527 4.43 -5.21 21.98
C ALA A 527 3.95 -4.02 21.11
N ARG A 528 3.02 -4.25 20.17
CA ARG A 528 2.56 -3.26 19.18
C ARG A 528 3.70 -2.60 18.39
N ALA A 529 4.76 -3.33 18.11
CA ALA A 529 5.89 -2.87 17.31
C ALA A 529 5.50 -2.89 15.81
N VAL A 530 4.70 -1.92 15.40
CA VAL A 530 4.16 -1.79 14.04
C VAL A 530 5.07 -0.90 13.20
N GLU A 531 5.19 -1.23 11.92
CA GLU A 531 6.04 -0.54 10.97
C GLU A 531 5.65 0.92 10.76
N SER A 532 6.67 1.77 10.65
CA SER A 532 6.52 3.17 10.23
C SER A 532 6.48 3.29 8.71
N ARG A 533 5.83 4.33 8.19
CA ARG A 533 5.78 4.64 6.75
C ARG A 533 6.06 6.11 6.51
N SER A 534 6.89 6.40 5.52
CA SER A 534 7.24 7.76 5.13
C SER A 534 6.67 8.09 3.75
N ALA A 535 6.24 9.33 3.56
CA ALA A 535 5.75 9.80 2.27
C ALA A 535 6.91 9.98 1.27
N PRO A 536 6.71 9.64 -0.03
CA PRO A 536 7.67 9.95 -1.08
C PRO A 536 7.95 11.45 -1.15
N ARG A 537 9.21 11.80 -1.39
CA ARG A 537 9.65 13.20 -1.51
C ARG A 537 9.77 13.59 -2.97
N LYS A 538 9.07 14.66 -3.35
CA LYS A 538 9.12 15.31 -4.67
C LYS A 538 9.07 14.35 -5.88
N PRO A 539 8.05 13.46 -6.01
CA PRO A 539 7.91 12.68 -7.24
C PRO A 539 7.42 13.58 -8.39
N LEU A 540 8.35 14.06 -9.21
CA LEU A 540 8.08 15.07 -10.24
C LEU A 540 7.15 14.58 -11.36
N ASP A 541 7.13 13.28 -11.64
CA ASP A 541 6.19 12.65 -12.57
C ASP A 541 4.72 12.81 -12.12
N VAL A 542 4.47 12.65 -10.83
CA VAL A 542 3.14 12.88 -10.23
C VAL A 542 2.78 14.36 -10.28
N LEU A 543 3.75 15.24 -10.02
CA LEU A 543 3.54 16.69 -10.09
C LEU A 543 3.22 17.14 -11.53
N VAL A 544 3.99 16.69 -12.52
CA VAL A 544 3.72 16.94 -13.95
C VAL A 544 2.31 16.48 -14.33
N GLN A 545 1.89 15.29 -13.88
CA GLN A 545 0.53 14.81 -14.12
C GLN A 545 -0.51 15.71 -13.45
N HIS A 546 -0.26 16.17 -12.22
CA HIS A 546 -1.18 17.05 -11.50
C HIS A 546 -1.33 18.42 -12.17
N VAL A 547 -0.22 19.03 -12.59
CA VAL A 547 -0.22 20.32 -13.32
C VAL A 547 -1.11 20.24 -14.56
N VAL A 548 -0.96 19.18 -15.38
CA VAL A 548 -1.82 18.98 -16.57
C VAL A 548 -3.27 18.69 -16.16
N THR A 549 -3.50 18.01 -15.04
CA THR A 549 -4.86 17.76 -14.50
C THR A 549 -5.56 19.06 -14.16
N VAL A 550 -4.88 19.98 -13.47
CA VAL A 550 -5.43 21.29 -13.08
C VAL A 550 -5.61 22.20 -14.28
N ALA A 551 -4.65 22.19 -15.22
CA ALA A 551 -4.74 22.94 -16.49
C ALA A 551 -5.95 22.52 -17.34
N LEU A 552 -6.28 21.22 -17.31
CA LEU A 552 -7.45 20.68 -18.02
C LEU A 552 -8.77 21.00 -17.33
N GLY A 553 -8.75 21.20 -16.02
CA GLY A 553 -9.91 21.57 -15.21
C GLY A 553 -10.22 23.06 -15.30
N THR A 554 -9.98 23.77 -14.23
CA THR A 554 -10.22 25.24 -14.14
C THR A 554 -9.13 26.08 -14.81
N GLY A 555 -7.99 25.50 -15.18
CA GLY A 555 -6.76 26.24 -15.41
C GLY A 555 -6.14 26.72 -14.08
N PHE A 556 -4.99 27.40 -14.18
CA PHE A 556 -4.31 27.92 -13.01
C PHE A 556 -3.38 29.12 -13.36
N ARG A 557 -3.17 30.00 -12.38
CA ARG A 557 -2.05 30.94 -12.37
C ARG A 557 -0.85 30.29 -11.72
N GLU A 558 0.33 30.62 -12.19
CA GLU A 558 1.58 29.95 -11.81
C GLU A 558 1.84 30.03 -10.30
N ASP A 559 1.79 31.24 -9.75
CA ASP A 559 2.02 31.56 -8.33
C ASP A 559 1.03 30.85 -7.42
N GLU A 560 -0.25 30.82 -7.80
CA GLU A 560 -1.32 30.18 -7.05
C GLU A 560 -1.12 28.67 -6.97
N LEU A 561 -0.81 28.00 -8.11
CA LEU A 561 -0.61 26.55 -8.11
C LEU A 561 0.69 26.17 -7.39
N LEU A 562 1.76 26.96 -7.53
CA LEU A 562 3.00 26.72 -6.79
C LEU A 562 2.75 26.77 -5.28
N ALA A 563 2.00 27.77 -4.80
CA ALA A 563 1.62 27.88 -3.38
C ALA A 563 0.79 26.67 -2.94
N GLU A 564 -0.17 26.20 -3.75
CA GLU A 564 -0.97 24.98 -3.49
C GLU A 564 -0.08 23.73 -3.39
N VAL A 565 0.87 23.56 -4.29
CA VAL A 565 1.78 22.40 -4.33
C VAL A 565 2.71 22.40 -3.12
N ARG A 566 3.32 23.55 -2.80
CA ARG A 566 4.17 23.69 -1.62
C ARG A 566 3.41 23.53 -0.30
N ASP A 567 2.11 23.73 -0.33
CA ASP A 567 1.20 23.44 0.81
C ASP A 567 0.93 21.93 0.98
N THR A 568 1.83 21.07 0.54
CA THR A 568 1.80 19.62 0.77
C THR A 568 3.11 19.14 1.39
N ALA A 569 3.05 18.10 2.23
CA ALA A 569 4.25 17.58 2.87
C ALA A 569 5.28 17.02 1.86
N SER A 570 4.81 16.42 0.75
CA SER A 570 5.70 15.85 -0.28
C SER A 570 6.45 16.90 -1.08
N TYR A 571 5.91 18.13 -1.20
CA TYR A 571 6.51 19.20 -2.02
C TYR A 571 6.84 20.48 -1.24
N ALA A 572 6.80 20.45 0.09
CA ALA A 572 7.18 21.61 0.92
C ALA A 572 8.58 22.15 0.62
N GLY A 573 9.51 21.27 0.20
CA GLY A 573 10.86 21.63 -0.22
C GLY A 573 11.05 21.78 -1.74
N LEU A 574 9.99 21.98 -2.54
CA LEU A 574 10.08 22.20 -3.98
C LEU A 574 10.74 23.55 -4.26
N THR A 575 11.84 23.54 -5.01
CA THR A 575 12.55 24.76 -5.41
C THR A 575 11.87 25.45 -6.61
N ASP A 576 12.14 26.74 -6.80
CA ASP A 576 11.64 27.47 -7.97
C ASP A 576 12.20 26.87 -9.26
N ALA A 577 13.46 26.46 -9.28
CA ALA A 577 14.07 25.80 -10.44
C ALA A 577 13.38 24.48 -10.81
N GLU A 578 13.05 23.63 -9.83
CA GLU A 578 12.30 22.40 -10.05
C GLU A 578 10.88 22.70 -10.56
N TRP A 579 10.23 23.76 -10.04
CA TRP A 579 8.92 24.18 -10.49
C TRP A 579 8.92 24.67 -11.93
N GLN A 580 9.87 25.54 -12.30
CA GLN A 580 10.04 26.02 -13.67
C GLN A 580 10.33 24.86 -14.63
N TRP A 581 11.15 23.89 -14.19
CA TRP A 581 11.37 22.69 -14.97
C TRP A 581 10.06 21.90 -15.20
N VAL A 582 9.21 21.76 -14.18
CA VAL A 582 7.90 21.07 -14.31
C VAL A 582 6.99 21.78 -15.31
N LEU A 583 6.92 23.11 -15.27
CA LEU A 583 6.13 23.90 -16.23
C LEU A 583 6.68 23.75 -17.65
N ASP A 584 7.98 23.88 -17.83
CA ASP A 584 8.63 23.70 -19.11
C ASP A 584 8.42 22.30 -19.68
N PHE A 585 8.60 21.30 -18.85
CA PHE A 585 8.39 19.90 -19.23
C PHE A 585 6.92 19.59 -19.58
N ALA A 586 5.96 20.13 -18.84
CA ALA A 586 4.55 20.02 -19.18
C ALA A 586 4.17 20.84 -20.43
N GLY A 587 4.81 21.99 -20.64
CA GLY A 587 4.55 22.89 -21.76
C GLY A 587 5.21 22.51 -23.07
N ARG A 588 6.43 21.99 -23.03
CA ARG A 588 7.26 21.74 -24.24
C ARG A 588 7.87 20.34 -24.31
N GLY A 589 7.71 19.51 -23.26
CA GLY A 589 8.32 18.19 -23.19
C GLY A 589 9.81 18.22 -22.80
N GLY A 590 10.33 19.35 -22.32
CA GLY A 590 11.76 19.58 -22.09
C GLY A 590 12.54 19.75 -23.41
N GLU A 591 13.87 19.79 -23.31
CA GLU A 591 14.73 20.07 -24.48
C GLU A 591 14.64 18.98 -25.56
N SER A 592 14.68 17.71 -25.18
CA SER A 592 14.73 16.58 -26.14
C SER A 592 13.44 16.39 -26.94
N LEU A 593 12.29 16.76 -26.38
CA LEU A 593 10.99 16.47 -26.96
C LEU A 593 10.29 17.73 -27.51
N ARG A 594 10.96 18.88 -27.51
CA ARG A 594 10.45 20.20 -27.90
C ARG A 594 9.90 20.25 -29.33
N ALA A 595 10.44 19.44 -30.23
CA ALA A 595 9.99 19.38 -31.62
C ALA A 595 8.67 18.59 -31.81
N TYR A 596 8.16 17.92 -30.78
CA TYR A 596 7.00 17.03 -30.88
C TYR A 596 5.77 17.66 -30.23
N PRO A 597 4.76 18.11 -31.01
CA PRO A 597 3.56 18.81 -30.51
C PRO A 597 2.75 18.03 -29.48
N GLU A 598 2.78 16.68 -29.52
CA GLU A 598 2.07 15.82 -28.57
C GLU A 598 2.56 15.95 -27.12
N TYR A 599 3.73 16.55 -26.89
CA TYR A 599 4.26 16.84 -25.56
C TYR A 599 4.02 18.28 -25.11
N HIS A 600 3.42 19.14 -25.95
CA HIS A 600 2.99 20.50 -25.58
C HIS A 600 1.63 20.43 -24.87
N ARG A 601 1.64 19.99 -23.61
CA ARG A 601 0.43 19.61 -22.92
C ARG A 601 -0.29 20.76 -22.23
N ILE A 602 0.42 21.83 -21.91
CA ILE A 602 -0.15 23.05 -21.34
C ILE A 602 0.37 24.26 -22.08
N ARG A 603 -0.44 25.32 -22.12
CA ARG A 603 -0.10 26.62 -22.70
C ARG A 603 -0.74 27.72 -21.86
N GLN A 604 -0.06 28.83 -21.71
CA GLN A 604 -0.61 30.02 -21.09
C GLN A 604 -1.47 30.79 -22.10
N ASP A 605 -2.68 31.21 -21.68
CA ASP A 605 -3.56 32.09 -22.44
C ASP A 605 -3.18 33.57 -22.27
N GLU A 606 -3.93 34.46 -22.91
CA GLU A 606 -3.69 35.92 -22.88
C GLU A 606 -3.91 36.50 -21.47
N GLU A 607 -4.70 35.83 -20.63
CA GLU A 607 -4.95 36.22 -19.23
C GLU A 607 -3.89 35.70 -18.27
N GLY A 608 -2.89 34.99 -18.74
CA GLY A 608 -1.82 34.41 -17.96
C GLY A 608 -2.25 33.10 -17.26
N ILE A 609 -3.33 32.45 -17.70
CA ILE A 609 -3.82 31.20 -17.15
C ILE A 609 -3.30 30.03 -17.96
N TRP A 610 -2.72 29.05 -17.31
CA TRP A 610 -2.26 27.81 -17.93
C TRP A 610 -3.44 26.87 -18.19
N ARG A 611 -3.62 26.44 -19.46
CA ARG A 611 -4.67 25.52 -19.92
C ARG A 611 -4.14 24.45 -20.84
N VAL A 612 -4.90 23.37 -21.03
CA VAL A 612 -4.62 22.35 -22.05
C VAL A 612 -5.13 22.85 -23.40
N PRO A 613 -4.24 22.97 -24.41
CA PRO A 613 -4.60 23.64 -25.67
C PRO A 613 -5.41 22.75 -26.62
N ASP A 614 -5.34 21.43 -26.49
CA ASP A 614 -5.83 20.49 -27.51
C ASP A 614 -6.70 19.39 -26.92
N ALA A 615 -7.82 19.07 -27.59
CA ALA A 615 -8.78 18.05 -27.16
C ALA A 615 -8.20 16.62 -27.19
N GLN A 616 -7.24 16.35 -28.11
CA GLN A 616 -6.59 15.04 -28.19
C GLN A 616 -5.64 14.83 -27.00
N ILE A 617 -4.91 15.87 -26.63
CA ILE A 617 -4.06 15.90 -25.43
C ILE A 617 -4.93 15.70 -24.19
N ALA A 618 -6.05 16.42 -24.08
CA ALA A 618 -7.02 16.28 -23.02
C ALA A 618 -7.54 14.85 -22.90
N ARG A 619 -7.88 14.21 -24.02
CA ARG A 619 -8.34 12.82 -24.06
C ARG A 619 -7.26 11.83 -23.64
N ARG A 620 -6.02 12.00 -24.13
CA ARG A 620 -4.86 11.16 -23.75
C ARG A 620 -4.60 11.27 -22.25
N HIS A 621 -4.61 12.49 -21.71
CA HIS A 621 -4.40 12.73 -20.28
C HIS A 621 -5.46 12.02 -19.45
N LYS A 622 -6.76 12.22 -19.72
CA LYS A 622 -7.87 11.57 -19.00
C LYS A 622 -7.78 10.03 -18.99
N MET A 623 -7.18 9.44 -20.04
CA MET A 623 -6.98 7.99 -20.10
C MET A 623 -5.73 7.51 -19.36
N SER A 624 -4.80 8.40 -19.04
CA SER A 624 -3.51 8.09 -18.42
C SER A 624 -3.41 8.57 -16.96
N VAL A 625 -4.44 9.24 -16.44
CA VAL A 625 -4.47 9.74 -15.07
C VAL A 625 -4.38 8.59 -14.07
N GLY A 626 -3.47 8.71 -13.12
CA GLY A 626 -3.24 7.78 -12.03
C GLY A 626 -1.79 7.34 -11.96
N THR A 627 -1.40 6.85 -10.80
CA THR A 627 -0.03 6.41 -10.50
C THR A 627 0.12 4.89 -10.42
N ILE A 628 -0.97 4.13 -10.64
CA ILE A 628 -0.91 2.68 -10.73
C ILE A 628 -0.46 2.27 -12.13
N VAL A 629 0.79 1.89 -12.23
CA VAL A 629 1.36 1.32 -13.45
C VAL A 629 1.28 -0.20 -13.37
N SER A 630 0.31 -0.79 -14.09
CA SER A 630 0.25 -2.25 -14.20
C SER A 630 1.19 -2.73 -15.31
N GLU A 631 1.86 -3.86 -15.10
CA GLU A 631 2.52 -4.58 -16.18
C GLU A 631 1.49 -4.97 -17.25
N ALA A 632 1.92 -5.09 -18.51
CA ALA A 632 1.02 -5.47 -19.56
C ALA A 632 0.50 -6.89 -19.31
N ALA A 633 -0.79 -6.98 -19.08
CA ALA A 633 -1.49 -8.21 -18.80
C ALA A 633 -2.32 -8.63 -20.00
N MET A 634 -2.20 -9.89 -20.38
CA MET A 634 -3.02 -10.51 -21.41
C MET A 634 -4.33 -11.02 -20.81
N VAL A 635 -5.42 -10.83 -21.52
CA VAL A 635 -6.72 -11.38 -21.14
C VAL A 635 -6.73 -12.90 -21.40
N VAL A 636 -7.13 -13.68 -20.39
CA VAL A 636 -7.38 -15.12 -20.54
C VAL A 636 -8.87 -15.34 -20.74
N LYS A 637 -9.24 -15.95 -21.88
CA LYS A 637 -10.65 -16.25 -22.15
C LYS A 637 -10.80 -17.61 -22.83
N TYR A 638 -11.94 -18.25 -22.64
CA TYR A 638 -12.29 -19.46 -23.37
C TYR A 638 -12.56 -19.17 -24.84
N ALA A 639 -12.41 -20.21 -25.67
CA ALA A 639 -12.76 -20.14 -27.10
C ALA A 639 -14.22 -19.71 -27.35
N ASN A 640 -15.14 -20.03 -26.43
CA ASN A 640 -16.54 -19.59 -26.45
C ASN A 640 -16.78 -18.16 -25.91
N GLY A 641 -15.72 -17.40 -25.59
CA GLY A 641 -15.79 -15.99 -25.19
C GLY A 641 -15.86 -15.72 -23.69
N GLY A 642 -15.99 -16.74 -22.82
CA GLY A 642 -16.00 -16.55 -21.35
C GLY A 642 -14.65 -16.06 -20.84
N LYS A 643 -14.61 -14.87 -20.20
CA LYS A 643 -13.42 -14.28 -19.62
C LYS A 643 -13.11 -14.92 -18.26
N LEU A 644 -11.83 -15.27 -18.04
CA LEU A 644 -11.35 -15.87 -16.78
C LEU A 644 -10.59 -14.85 -15.91
N GLY A 645 -9.86 -13.92 -16.53
CA GLY A 645 -9.04 -12.94 -15.84
C GLY A 645 -7.92 -12.42 -16.71
N THR A 646 -6.81 -12.06 -16.08
CA THR A 646 -5.60 -11.54 -16.75
C THR A 646 -4.35 -12.23 -16.25
N ILE A 647 -3.37 -12.43 -17.15
CA ILE A 647 -2.08 -13.07 -16.86
C ILE A 647 -0.95 -12.24 -17.48
N GLU A 648 0.24 -12.31 -16.90
CA GLU A 648 1.39 -11.57 -17.45
C GLU A 648 1.77 -12.08 -18.84
N GLU A 649 2.02 -11.13 -19.75
CA GLU A 649 2.42 -11.43 -21.13
C GLU A 649 3.69 -12.30 -21.18
N GLY A 650 4.66 -12.01 -20.32
CA GLY A 650 5.93 -12.74 -20.24
C GLY A 650 5.79 -14.24 -19.89
N PHE A 651 4.70 -14.64 -19.23
CA PHE A 651 4.42 -16.04 -18.99
C PHE A 651 3.86 -16.71 -20.25
N ILE A 652 2.85 -16.12 -20.86
CA ILE A 652 2.21 -16.66 -22.08
C ILE A 652 3.19 -16.72 -23.26
N ALA A 653 4.09 -15.74 -23.38
CA ALA A 653 5.09 -15.69 -24.46
C ALA A 653 6.07 -16.88 -24.47
N ARG A 654 6.18 -17.59 -23.34
CA ARG A 654 7.02 -18.80 -23.22
C ARG A 654 6.26 -20.10 -23.54
N LEU A 655 4.94 -20.03 -23.61
CA LEU A 655 4.10 -21.19 -23.90
C LEU A 655 3.91 -21.38 -25.41
N ARG A 656 3.78 -22.62 -25.82
CA ARG A 656 3.42 -23.02 -27.18
C ARG A 656 1.95 -23.42 -27.23
N LYS A 657 1.35 -23.39 -28.40
CA LYS A 657 0.01 -23.96 -28.62
C LYS A 657 -0.01 -25.43 -28.15
N GLY A 658 -0.99 -25.78 -27.33
CA GLY A 658 -1.12 -27.09 -26.72
C GLY A 658 -0.51 -27.20 -25.32
N ASP A 659 0.31 -26.22 -24.87
CA ASP A 659 0.88 -26.23 -23.51
C ASP A 659 -0.20 -26.04 -22.48
N VAL A 660 -0.05 -26.77 -21.37
CA VAL A 660 -1.03 -26.82 -20.29
C VAL A 660 -0.53 -26.01 -19.08
N PHE A 661 -1.42 -25.16 -18.53
CA PHE A 661 -1.12 -24.34 -17.35
C PHE A 661 -2.33 -24.22 -16.43
N THR A 662 -2.05 -23.92 -15.15
CA THR A 662 -3.09 -23.70 -14.12
C THR A 662 -3.38 -22.21 -13.98
N PHE A 663 -4.66 -21.82 -14.03
CA PHE A 663 -5.07 -20.44 -13.80
C PHE A 663 -6.51 -20.37 -13.28
N GLY A 664 -6.74 -19.61 -12.20
CA GLY A 664 -8.06 -19.48 -11.57
C GLY A 664 -8.57 -20.80 -10.99
N GLY A 665 -7.66 -21.65 -10.50
CA GLY A 665 -7.97 -22.98 -10.01
C GLY A 665 -8.38 -23.99 -11.08
N LYS A 666 -8.11 -23.70 -12.36
CA LYS A 666 -8.45 -24.58 -13.50
C LYS A 666 -7.19 -24.94 -14.29
N VAL A 667 -7.16 -26.15 -14.79
CA VAL A 667 -6.11 -26.60 -15.70
C VAL A 667 -6.56 -26.33 -17.13
N LEU A 668 -5.81 -25.49 -17.84
CA LEU A 668 -6.14 -24.92 -19.13
C LEU A 668 -5.08 -25.27 -20.15
N GLU A 669 -5.49 -25.48 -21.39
CA GLU A 669 -4.62 -25.67 -22.54
C GLU A 669 -4.65 -24.41 -23.41
N LEU A 670 -3.47 -23.92 -23.83
CA LEU A 670 -3.34 -22.78 -24.70
C LEU A 670 -3.71 -23.15 -26.15
N VAL A 671 -4.80 -22.60 -26.65
CA VAL A 671 -5.27 -22.82 -28.02
C VAL A 671 -4.57 -21.89 -29.00
N ARG A 672 -4.55 -20.61 -28.71
CA ARG A 672 -3.88 -19.56 -29.51
C ARG A 672 -3.70 -18.27 -28.72
N VAL A 673 -2.78 -17.45 -29.18
CA VAL A 673 -2.61 -16.07 -28.75
C VAL A 673 -3.05 -15.17 -29.91
N GLN A 674 -3.94 -14.23 -29.62
CA GLN A 674 -4.44 -13.25 -30.59
C GLN A 674 -4.41 -11.88 -29.92
N GLU A 675 -3.59 -10.97 -30.44
CA GLU A 675 -3.35 -9.66 -29.83
C GLU A 675 -2.95 -9.82 -28.35
N MET A 676 -3.62 -9.10 -27.45
CA MET A 676 -3.42 -9.18 -25.99
C MET A 676 -4.36 -10.19 -25.33
N THR A 677 -4.72 -11.27 -26.02
CA THR A 677 -5.63 -12.30 -25.55
C THR A 677 -5.04 -13.70 -25.71
N ALA A 678 -4.98 -14.45 -24.62
CA ALA A 678 -4.72 -15.88 -24.61
C ALA A 678 -6.07 -16.63 -24.65
N VAL A 679 -6.33 -17.30 -25.76
CA VAL A 679 -7.53 -18.15 -25.92
C VAL A 679 -7.19 -19.55 -25.43
N VAL A 680 -8.01 -20.05 -24.51
CA VAL A 680 -7.77 -21.32 -23.81
C VAL A 680 -8.98 -22.25 -23.87
N GLN A 681 -8.74 -23.53 -23.62
CA GLN A 681 -9.77 -24.54 -23.39
C GLN A 681 -9.45 -25.35 -22.13
N PRO A 682 -10.42 -26.05 -21.51
CA PRO A 682 -10.14 -26.97 -20.42
C PRO A 682 -9.17 -28.06 -20.88
N ALA A 683 -8.11 -28.30 -20.12
CA ALA A 683 -7.14 -29.36 -20.44
C ALA A 683 -7.64 -30.72 -19.94
N ARG A 684 -7.20 -31.78 -20.59
CA ARG A 684 -7.44 -33.17 -20.17
C ARG A 684 -6.49 -33.59 -19.04
N SER A 685 -5.34 -32.91 -18.91
CA SER A 685 -4.36 -33.14 -17.85
C SER A 685 -4.88 -32.69 -16.48
N ARG A 686 -4.45 -33.36 -15.41
CA ARG A 686 -4.73 -32.99 -14.04
C ARG A 686 -3.75 -31.97 -13.46
N SER A 687 -2.63 -31.70 -14.15
CA SER A 687 -1.61 -30.73 -13.72
C SER A 687 -1.12 -29.93 -14.91
N GLY A 688 -0.75 -28.68 -14.64
CA GLY A 688 -0.18 -27.76 -15.62
C GLY A 688 0.85 -26.83 -14.99
N ALA A 689 1.64 -26.16 -15.83
CA ALA A 689 2.59 -25.16 -15.35
C ALA A 689 1.85 -24.06 -14.56
N VAL A 690 2.35 -23.72 -13.38
CA VAL A 690 1.78 -22.62 -12.59
C VAL A 690 2.40 -21.31 -13.04
N PRO A 691 1.62 -20.29 -13.41
CA PRO A 691 2.13 -18.98 -13.77
C PRO A 691 3.00 -18.39 -12.66
N ARG A 692 4.11 -17.79 -13.05
CA ARG A 692 4.91 -16.95 -12.15
C ARG A 692 4.55 -15.51 -12.44
N TRP A 693 4.09 -14.81 -11.42
CA TRP A 693 3.90 -13.38 -11.48
C TRP A 693 5.16 -12.69 -10.95
N MET A 694 5.69 -11.76 -11.73
CA MET A 694 6.80 -10.91 -11.35
C MET A 694 6.26 -9.83 -10.39
N GLY A 695 6.08 -10.21 -9.13
CA GLY A 695 5.74 -9.26 -8.07
C GLY A 695 6.97 -8.90 -7.25
N THR A 696 6.99 -7.73 -6.61
CA THR A 696 8.00 -7.38 -5.62
C THR A 696 8.00 -8.42 -4.50
N LYS A 697 9.15 -9.06 -4.29
CA LYS A 697 9.35 -9.93 -3.13
C LYS A 697 9.35 -9.02 -1.89
N LEU A 698 8.31 -9.09 -1.07
CA LEU A 698 8.22 -8.30 0.16
C LEU A 698 9.36 -8.66 1.10
N PRO A 699 10.19 -7.69 1.52
CA PRO A 699 11.25 -7.94 2.48
C PRO A 699 10.67 -8.12 3.89
N LEU A 700 11.39 -8.84 4.75
CA LEU A 700 11.13 -8.83 6.18
C LEU A 700 11.26 -7.39 6.71
N SER A 701 10.32 -6.90 7.51
CA SER A 701 10.41 -5.55 8.08
C SER A 701 11.56 -5.41 9.09
N VAL A 702 11.93 -4.17 9.42
CA VAL A 702 13.01 -3.91 10.39
C VAL A 702 12.61 -4.42 11.77
N GLU A 703 11.38 -4.14 12.17
CA GLU A 703 10.80 -4.54 13.45
C GLU A 703 10.76 -6.05 13.60
N MET A 704 10.39 -6.75 12.52
CA MET A 704 10.40 -8.21 12.48
C MET A 704 11.82 -8.79 12.50
N ALA A 705 12.77 -8.21 11.77
CA ALA A 705 14.14 -8.67 11.73
C ALA A 705 14.81 -8.52 13.10
N ASP A 706 14.60 -7.39 13.78
CA ASP A 706 15.10 -7.17 15.14
C ASP A 706 14.42 -8.10 16.17
N ALA A 707 13.14 -8.42 15.99
CA ALA A 707 12.43 -9.38 16.81
C ALA A 707 12.96 -10.81 16.61
N VAL A 708 13.25 -11.20 15.36
CA VAL A 708 13.89 -12.51 15.05
C VAL A 708 15.25 -12.66 15.72
N LEU A 709 16.10 -11.62 15.66
CA LEU A 709 17.40 -11.66 16.34
C LEU A 709 17.25 -11.78 17.87
N ARG A 710 16.23 -11.15 18.47
CA ARG A 710 15.94 -11.34 19.91
C ARG A 710 15.53 -12.77 20.24
N GLU A 711 14.69 -13.41 19.44
CA GLU A 711 14.31 -14.80 19.63
C GLU A 711 15.53 -15.74 19.55
N LEU A 712 16.45 -15.49 18.62
CA LEU A 712 17.71 -16.24 18.51
C LEU A 712 18.60 -16.02 19.74
N GLU A 713 18.72 -14.79 20.24
CA GLU A 713 19.48 -14.45 21.45
C GLU A 713 18.91 -15.12 22.69
N ASP A 714 17.58 -15.05 22.89
CA ASP A 714 16.87 -15.67 24.02
C ASP A 714 17.10 -17.19 24.04
N ALA A 715 17.06 -17.83 22.85
CA ALA A 715 17.33 -19.25 22.70
C ALA A 715 18.80 -19.64 23.03
N LEU A 716 19.76 -18.74 22.80
CA LEU A 716 21.18 -18.96 23.05
C LEU A 716 21.58 -18.69 24.51
N ALA A 717 20.93 -17.74 25.16
CA ALA A 717 21.29 -17.29 26.50
C ALA A 717 21.16 -18.38 27.57
N GLY A 718 20.48 -19.47 27.24
CA GLY A 718 20.28 -20.60 28.19
C GLY A 718 19.52 -20.20 29.46
N ALA A 719 19.01 -18.96 29.51
CA ALA A 719 18.34 -18.38 30.67
C ALA A 719 16.98 -19.03 30.94
N ALA A 720 16.39 -19.67 29.94
CA ALA A 720 15.17 -20.45 30.06
C ALA A 720 15.48 -21.93 29.78
N ALA A 721 15.03 -22.84 30.64
CA ALA A 721 14.99 -24.27 30.29
C ALA A 721 14.30 -24.39 28.91
N PRO A 722 14.68 -25.35 28.04
CA PRO A 722 14.07 -25.49 26.71
C PRO A 722 12.53 -25.49 26.72
N ALA A 723 11.93 -25.99 27.81
CA ALA A 723 10.50 -25.99 28.03
C ALA A 723 9.85 -24.60 28.24
N GLN A 724 10.65 -23.58 28.55
CA GLN A 724 10.18 -22.19 28.73
C GLN A 724 10.21 -21.36 27.45
N LEU A 725 10.86 -21.87 26.39
CA LEU A 725 10.84 -21.24 25.07
C LEU A 725 9.47 -21.43 24.42
N ALA A 726 9.12 -20.50 23.53
CA ALA A 726 7.94 -20.65 22.68
C ALA A 726 7.97 -22.00 21.93
N PRO A 727 6.83 -22.66 21.72
CA PRO A 727 6.78 -23.97 21.04
C PRO A 727 7.45 -23.97 19.66
N GLU A 728 7.37 -22.86 18.93
CA GLU A 728 8.03 -22.63 17.65
C GLU A 728 9.56 -22.73 17.81
N MET A 729 10.10 -22.06 18.84
CA MET A 729 11.54 -22.04 19.12
C MET A 729 12.04 -23.40 19.56
N GLN A 730 11.27 -24.17 20.34
CA GLN A 730 11.59 -25.54 20.71
C GLN A 730 11.81 -26.43 19.46
N ARG A 731 10.97 -26.25 18.42
CA ARG A 731 11.09 -26.97 17.14
C ARG A 731 12.34 -26.60 16.34
N VAL A 732 12.90 -25.41 16.56
CA VAL A 732 14.08 -24.90 15.83
C VAL A 732 15.38 -25.24 16.57
N LEU A 733 15.34 -25.59 17.85
CA LEU A 733 16.55 -25.93 18.64
C LEU A 733 17.51 -26.91 17.94
N PRO A 734 17.04 -28.03 17.31
CA PRO A 734 17.93 -28.95 16.61
C PRO A 734 18.73 -28.30 15.46
N LEU A 735 18.08 -27.39 14.73
CA LEU A 735 18.72 -26.57 13.67
C LEU A 735 19.77 -25.63 14.29
N LEU A 736 19.42 -24.91 15.36
CA LEU A 736 20.33 -23.98 16.03
C LEU A 736 21.52 -24.71 16.69
N ALA A 737 21.32 -25.92 17.16
CA ALA A 737 22.39 -26.76 17.69
C ALA A 737 23.43 -27.11 16.62
N ILE A 738 23.00 -27.44 15.39
CA ILE A 738 23.90 -27.68 14.27
C ILE A 738 24.60 -26.38 13.86
N GLN A 739 23.89 -25.29 13.77
CA GLN A 739 24.45 -23.98 13.44
C GLN A 739 25.54 -23.60 14.44
N LYS A 740 25.30 -23.80 15.73
CA LYS A 740 26.27 -23.54 16.80
C LYS A 740 27.48 -24.51 16.78
N ARG A 741 27.26 -25.78 16.37
CA ARG A 741 28.31 -26.80 16.29
C ARG A 741 29.25 -26.55 15.10
N TRP A 742 28.69 -26.14 13.95
CA TRP A 742 29.48 -25.93 12.72
C TRP A 742 29.98 -24.51 12.54
N SER A 743 29.38 -23.55 13.25
CA SER A 743 29.66 -22.12 13.12
C SER A 743 29.21 -21.38 14.39
N SER A 744 28.54 -20.24 14.20
CA SER A 744 27.91 -19.44 15.25
C SER A 744 26.50 -19.06 14.86
N VAL A 745 25.66 -18.73 15.84
CA VAL A 745 24.34 -18.14 15.59
C VAL A 745 24.49 -16.63 15.60
N PRO A 746 23.95 -15.91 14.60
CA PRO A 746 23.90 -14.45 14.56
C PRO A 746 23.11 -13.86 15.72
N THR A 747 23.60 -12.72 16.23
CA THR A 747 22.92 -11.94 17.29
C THR A 747 23.02 -10.45 17.01
N ARG A 748 22.33 -9.62 17.78
CA ARG A 748 22.45 -8.17 17.66
C ARG A 748 23.88 -7.65 17.92
N ALA A 749 24.65 -8.34 18.74
CA ALA A 749 26.04 -8.00 19.05
C ALA A 749 27.08 -8.70 18.16
N ARG A 750 26.66 -9.71 17.37
CA ARG A 750 27.56 -10.58 16.61
C ARG A 750 27.14 -10.68 15.14
N LEU A 751 28.01 -10.24 14.24
CA LEU A 751 27.90 -10.51 12.82
C LEU A 751 28.65 -11.80 12.49
N VAL A 752 27.93 -12.80 12.05
CA VAL A 752 28.52 -14.08 11.62
C VAL A 752 28.85 -14.01 10.13
N VAL A 753 30.07 -14.36 9.82
CA VAL A 753 30.62 -14.46 8.47
C VAL A 753 31.17 -15.87 8.28
N GLU A 754 30.73 -16.52 7.24
CA GLU A 754 31.15 -17.90 6.94
C GLU A 754 31.78 -17.97 5.56
N THR A 755 32.84 -18.72 5.43
CA THR A 755 33.48 -19.01 4.13
C THR A 755 33.47 -20.50 3.86
N MET A 756 33.35 -20.87 2.61
CA MET A 756 33.38 -22.26 2.18
C MET A 756 34.05 -22.39 0.81
N ARG A 757 34.78 -23.45 0.57
CA ARG A 757 35.28 -23.81 -0.75
C ARG A 757 34.43 -24.94 -1.34
N SER A 758 34.00 -24.77 -2.59
CA SER A 758 33.32 -25.81 -3.35
C SER A 758 33.92 -25.96 -4.77
N ARG A 759 33.33 -26.83 -5.57
CA ARG A 759 33.71 -26.97 -7.00
C ARG A 759 33.31 -25.73 -7.82
N GLU A 760 32.36 -24.93 -7.32
CA GLU A 760 31.87 -23.71 -7.97
C GLU A 760 32.73 -22.49 -7.66
N GLY A 761 33.56 -22.53 -6.60
CA GLY A 761 34.43 -21.47 -6.17
C GLY A 761 34.48 -21.27 -4.66
N ARG A 762 34.80 -20.04 -4.26
CA ARG A 762 34.81 -19.58 -2.87
C ARG A 762 33.49 -18.87 -2.56
N HIS A 763 32.81 -19.33 -1.53
CA HIS A 763 31.59 -18.76 -0.99
C HIS A 763 31.92 -17.89 0.21
N LEU A 764 31.26 -16.76 0.30
CA LEU A 764 31.20 -15.90 1.49
C LEU A 764 29.75 -15.69 1.86
N PHE A 765 29.35 -16.12 3.05
CA PHE A 765 28.01 -15.92 3.59
C PHE A 765 28.08 -14.89 4.73
N VAL A 766 27.16 -13.95 4.77
CA VAL A 766 27.07 -12.90 5.79
C VAL A 766 25.63 -12.76 6.23
N TYR A 767 25.36 -12.63 7.54
CA TYR A 767 24.02 -12.63 8.11
C TYR A 767 23.69 -11.35 8.90
N PRO A 768 23.42 -10.21 8.22
CA PRO A 768 23.09 -8.95 8.87
C PRO A 768 21.64 -8.87 9.38
N PHE A 769 20.74 -9.74 8.93
CA PHE A 769 19.30 -9.71 9.23
C PHE A 769 18.66 -8.34 8.90
N ALA A 770 18.98 -7.81 7.74
CA ALA A 770 18.51 -6.50 7.29
C ALA A 770 17.38 -6.58 6.23
N GLY A 771 16.93 -7.78 5.89
CA GLY A 771 15.96 -8.02 4.84
C GLY A 771 16.57 -7.96 3.44
N ARG A 772 15.93 -8.68 2.52
CA ARG A 772 16.46 -9.01 1.19
C ARG A 772 16.87 -7.80 0.33
N LEU A 773 16.12 -6.66 0.40
CA LEU A 773 16.45 -5.47 -0.41
C LEU A 773 17.76 -4.82 0.07
N ALA A 774 17.89 -4.61 1.38
CA ALA A 774 19.13 -4.09 1.98
C ALA A 774 20.30 -5.05 1.74
N HIS A 775 20.07 -6.37 1.84
CA HIS A 775 21.10 -7.38 1.56
C HIS A 775 21.58 -7.34 0.11
N LEU A 776 20.70 -7.10 -0.86
CA LEU A 776 21.09 -6.95 -2.26
C LEU A 776 22.02 -5.73 -2.44
N GLY A 777 21.64 -4.60 -1.86
CA GLY A 777 22.48 -3.40 -1.91
C GLY A 777 23.83 -3.58 -1.21
N ILE A 778 23.84 -4.17 -0.01
CA ILE A 778 25.09 -4.44 0.77
C ILE A 778 25.97 -5.44 0.02
N ALA A 779 25.39 -6.54 -0.48
CA ALA A 779 26.15 -7.56 -1.21
C ALA A 779 26.80 -6.99 -2.48
N SER A 780 26.04 -6.19 -3.24
CA SER A 780 26.56 -5.52 -4.44
C SER A 780 27.66 -4.52 -4.11
N LEU A 781 27.47 -3.71 -3.07
CA LEU A 781 28.47 -2.75 -2.59
C LEU A 781 29.78 -3.44 -2.17
N ILE A 782 29.66 -4.50 -1.37
CA ILE A 782 30.84 -5.26 -0.91
C ILE A 782 31.53 -5.95 -2.11
N ALA A 783 30.78 -6.57 -3.01
CA ALA A 783 31.33 -7.18 -4.22
C ALA A 783 32.10 -6.18 -5.08
N TRP A 784 31.53 -4.97 -5.27
CA TRP A 784 32.18 -3.90 -6.03
C TRP A 784 33.44 -3.39 -5.34
N ARG A 785 33.39 -3.10 -4.04
CA ARG A 785 34.57 -2.65 -3.24
C ARG A 785 35.65 -3.71 -3.19
N ALA A 786 35.26 -4.98 -2.99
CA ALA A 786 36.18 -6.12 -3.02
C ALA A 786 36.84 -6.29 -4.41
N GLY A 787 36.08 -6.11 -5.49
CA GLY A 787 36.58 -6.13 -6.87
C GLY A 787 37.63 -5.04 -7.17
N ARG A 788 37.60 -3.91 -6.45
CA ARG A 788 38.66 -2.87 -6.52
C ARG A 788 39.92 -3.25 -5.76
N LEU A 789 39.79 -4.03 -4.70
CA LEU A 789 40.95 -4.54 -3.94
C LEU A 789 41.62 -5.69 -4.66
N GLN A 790 40.81 -6.56 -5.25
CA GLN A 790 41.24 -7.73 -6.00
C GLN A 790 40.28 -7.99 -7.16
N PRO A 791 40.73 -7.93 -8.42
CA PRO A 791 39.88 -8.21 -9.57
C PRO A 791 39.20 -9.56 -9.45
N ALA A 792 37.89 -9.57 -9.33
CA ALA A 792 37.06 -10.77 -9.20
C ALA A 792 35.64 -10.52 -9.69
N THR A 793 34.98 -11.57 -10.13
CA THR A 793 33.55 -11.56 -10.47
C THR A 793 32.78 -12.32 -9.39
N PHE A 794 31.64 -11.77 -8.98
CA PHE A 794 30.81 -12.34 -7.94
C PHE A 794 29.43 -12.69 -8.45
N SER A 795 28.95 -13.89 -8.11
CA SER A 795 27.52 -14.23 -8.16
C SER A 795 26.92 -13.91 -6.78
N ILE A 796 25.78 -13.24 -6.76
CA ILE A 796 25.12 -12.77 -5.54
C ILE A 796 23.83 -13.55 -5.34
N ALA A 797 23.61 -14.10 -4.13
CA ALA A 797 22.30 -14.60 -3.72
C ALA A 797 21.89 -13.95 -2.40
N VAL A 798 20.60 -13.64 -2.24
CA VAL A 798 20.09 -12.93 -1.06
C VAL A 798 18.79 -13.55 -0.55
N ASN A 799 18.62 -13.57 0.77
CA ASN A 799 17.34 -13.82 1.43
C ASN A 799 17.10 -12.78 2.53
N ASP A 800 16.07 -12.94 3.35
CA ASP A 800 15.76 -11.98 4.40
C ASP A 800 16.72 -12.01 5.59
N TYR A 801 17.58 -13.03 5.70
CA TYR A 801 18.50 -13.25 6.82
C TYR A 801 19.94 -12.87 6.50
N GLY A 802 20.35 -13.01 5.24
CA GLY A 802 21.71 -12.76 4.80
C GLY A 802 21.91 -12.78 3.29
N PHE A 803 23.19 -12.82 2.90
CA PHE A 803 23.59 -12.90 1.50
C PHE A 803 24.80 -13.81 1.29
N GLU A 804 24.95 -14.31 0.09
CA GLU A 804 26.08 -15.07 -0.43
C GLU A 804 26.79 -14.28 -1.52
N LEU A 805 28.12 -14.22 -1.44
CA LEU A 805 29.02 -13.86 -2.55
C LEU A 805 29.79 -15.09 -2.96
N LEU A 806 29.63 -15.52 -4.23
CA LEU A 806 30.39 -16.61 -4.80
C LEU A 806 31.34 -16.08 -5.86
N SER A 807 32.62 -16.41 -5.74
CA SER A 807 33.64 -16.08 -6.73
C SER A 807 34.49 -17.32 -7.09
N SER A 808 34.90 -17.41 -8.35
CA SER A 808 35.91 -18.39 -8.77
C SER A 808 37.34 -18.03 -8.28
N ALA A 809 37.59 -16.73 -7.99
CA ALA A 809 38.84 -16.25 -7.43
C ALA A 809 38.88 -16.44 -5.91
N ASP A 810 40.09 -16.52 -5.35
CA ASP A 810 40.28 -16.49 -3.90
C ASP A 810 39.85 -15.14 -3.30
N ILE A 811 39.40 -15.15 -2.04
CA ILE A 811 38.94 -13.99 -1.30
C ILE A 811 40.07 -13.45 -0.35
N ALA A 812 41.25 -13.11 -0.94
CA ALA A 812 42.42 -12.60 -0.21
C ALA A 812 42.12 -11.29 0.54
N TRP A 813 41.09 -10.55 0.14
CA TRP A 813 40.59 -9.34 0.81
C TRP A 813 39.78 -9.63 2.09
N LEU A 814 39.43 -10.89 2.38
CA LEU A 814 38.62 -11.28 3.53
C LEU A 814 39.11 -10.74 4.88
N PRO A 815 40.44 -10.67 5.16
CA PRO A 815 40.91 -10.06 6.41
C PRO A 815 40.53 -8.60 6.60
N GLN A 816 40.17 -7.91 5.51
CA GLN A 816 39.64 -6.55 5.55
C GLN A 816 38.13 -6.49 5.88
N PHE A 817 37.46 -7.63 5.98
CA PHE A 817 36.04 -7.67 6.40
C PHE A 817 35.95 -7.54 7.93
N ARG A 818 36.13 -6.33 8.43
CA ARG A 818 36.16 -6.00 9.86
C ARG A 818 35.56 -4.61 10.10
N PRO A 819 35.13 -4.29 11.34
CA PRO A 819 34.75 -2.92 11.71
C PRO A 819 35.86 -1.92 11.38
N GLY A 820 35.50 -0.76 10.85
CA GLY A 820 36.42 0.27 10.42
C GLY A 820 37.13 0.03 9.06
N SER A 821 36.76 -1.05 8.37
CA SER A 821 37.28 -1.34 7.03
C SER A 821 36.56 -0.49 5.96
N PRO A 822 37.24 -0.12 4.86
CA PRO A 822 36.61 0.51 3.68
C PRO A 822 35.46 -0.30 3.07
N LEU A 823 35.48 -1.63 3.27
CA LEU A 823 34.42 -2.51 2.75
C LEU A 823 33.05 -2.19 3.39
N LEU A 824 33.04 -1.78 4.66
CA LEU A 824 31.82 -1.48 5.44
C LEU A 824 31.62 0.02 5.69
N ALA A 825 32.49 0.88 5.14
CA ALA A 825 32.39 2.32 5.30
C ALA A 825 31.11 2.89 4.68
N ASP A 826 30.62 4.00 5.19
CA ASP A 826 29.51 4.76 4.59
C ASP A 826 29.96 5.98 3.79
N ASP A 827 31.28 6.20 3.73
CA ASP A 827 31.88 7.19 2.84
C ASP A 827 31.56 6.86 1.38
N GLU A 828 31.17 7.87 0.61
CA GLU A 828 30.80 7.73 -0.81
C GLU A 828 29.76 6.63 -1.07
N LEU A 829 28.90 6.34 -0.07
CA LEU A 829 27.99 5.21 -0.11
C LEU A 829 27.07 5.24 -1.31
N LEU A 830 26.51 6.41 -1.62
CA LEU A 830 25.57 6.61 -2.72
C LEU A 830 26.24 6.32 -4.07
N GLU A 831 27.41 6.90 -4.31
CA GLU A 831 28.19 6.71 -5.52
C GLU A 831 28.59 5.25 -5.69
N HIS A 832 29.13 4.64 -4.65
CA HIS A 832 29.56 3.25 -4.68
C HIS A 832 28.38 2.27 -4.87
N VAL A 833 27.21 2.54 -4.29
CA VAL A 833 26.01 1.71 -4.52
C VAL A 833 25.53 1.84 -5.97
N LEU A 834 25.49 3.05 -6.52
CA LEU A 834 25.12 3.25 -7.92
C LEU A 834 26.13 2.60 -8.87
N ALA A 835 27.42 2.70 -8.59
CA ALA A 835 28.46 2.07 -9.39
C ALA A 835 28.47 0.54 -9.27
N SER A 836 28.08 -0.01 -8.12
CA SER A 836 28.06 -1.45 -7.83
C SER A 836 26.93 -2.22 -8.51
N LEU A 837 25.87 -1.51 -8.82
CA LEU A 837 24.69 -2.07 -9.49
C LEU A 837 24.79 -1.75 -10.98
N ASN A 838 24.17 -2.59 -11.83
CA ASN A 838 23.83 -2.14 -13.17
C ASN A 838 22.71 -1.07 -13.07
N ALA A 839 23.10 0.07 -12.43
CA ALA A 839 22.16 1.13 -12.06
C ALA A 839 21.36 1.62 -13.26
N GLY A 840 22.01 1.66 -14.44
CA GLY A 840 21.34 2.05 -15.69
C GLY A 840 20.18 1.14 -16.09
N GLU A 841 20.28 -0.17 -15.82
CA GLU A 841 19.19 -1.12 -16.12
C GLU A 841 18.04 -1.00 -15.11
N LEU A 842 18.37 -0.88 -13.82
CA LEU A 842 17.37 -0.69 -12.76
C LEU A 842 16.67 0.67 -12.92
N ALA A 843 17.42 1.73 -13.17
CA ALA A 843 16.88 3.06 -13.44
C ALA A 843 16.02 3.07 -14.71
N GLY A 844 16.44 2.41 -15.79
CA GLY A 844 15.63 2.25 -17.01
C GLY A 844 14.34 1.47 -16.77
N ARG A 845 14.34 0.49 -15.85
CA ARG A 845 13.14 -0.22 -15.41
C ARG A 845 12.22 0.71 -14.62
N ARG A 846 12.76 1.49 -13.68
CA ARG A 846 12.00 2.43 -12.87
C ARG A 846 11.48 3.60 -13.70
N PHE A 847 12.32 4.11 -14.62
CA PHE A 847 11.95 5.16 -15.57
C PHE A 847 10.71 4.78 -16.41
N ARG A 848 10.49 3.50 -16.72
CA ARG A 848 9.26 3.08 -17.44
C ARG A 848 7.99 3.45 -16.69
N GLU A 849 7.98 3.32 -15.37
CA GLU A 849 6.84 3.69 -14.54
C GLU A 849 6.70 5.22 -14.50
N ILE A 850 7.78 5.92 -14.23
CA ILE A 850 7.88 7.38 -14.21
C ILE A 850 7.42 7.98 -15.56
N ALA A 851 7.90 7.45 -16.68
CA ALA A 851 7.54 7.91 -18.02
C ALA A 851 6.04 7.75 -18.32
N ARG A 852 5.40 6.71 -17.77
CA ARG A 852 3.94 6.52 -17.92
C ARG A 852 3.16 7.49 -17.07
N VAL A 853 3.54 7.69 -15.82
CA VAL A 853 2.90 8.65 -14.90
C VAL A 853 3.09 10.08 -15.40
N ALA A 854 4.29 10.43 -15.82
CA ALA A 854 4.61 11.73 -16.41
C ALA A 854 3.97 11.97 -17.79
N GLY A 855 3.28 10.97 -18.39
CA GLY A 855 2.59 11.10 -19.68
C GLY A 855 3.50 11.06 -20.90
N LEU A 856 4.75 10.59 -20.78
CA LEU A 856 5.67 10.40 -21.92
C LEU A 856 5.30 9.16 -22.76
N VAL A 857 4.73 8.14 -22.14
CA VAL A 857 4.37 6.89 -22.81
C VAL A 857 2.87 6.66 -22.69
N PHE A 858 2.19 6.67 -23.82
CA PHE A 858 0.76 6.40 -23.91
C PHE A 858 0.48 4.90 -24.05
N THR A 859 -0.41 4.35 -23.22
CA THR A 859 -0.70 2.92 -23.10
C THR A 859 -1.64 2.35 -24.16
N GLY A 860 -2.20 3.21 -25.03
CA GLY A 860 -3.17 2.84 -26.07
C GLY A 860 -4.61 3.26 -25.74
N PHE A 861 -5.49 3.15 -26.71
CA PHE A 861 -6.92 3.43 -26.55
C PHE A 861 -7.69 2.23 -25.97
N PRO A 862 -8.87 2.44 -25.36
CA PRO A 862 -9.74 1.35 -24.98
C PRO A 862 -10.09 0.47 -26.20
N GLY A 863 -9.85 -0.84 -26.06
CA GLY A 863 -10.03 -1.79 -27.18
C GLY A 863 -8.76 -2.00 -28.04
N GLN A 864 -7.78 -1.12 -27.95
CA GLN A 864 -6.49 -1.22 -28.65
C GLN A 864 -5.31 -0.88 -27.72
N PRO A 865 -5.10 -1.66 -26.66
CA PRO A 865 -3.96 -1.45 -25.75
C PRO A 865 -2.66 -1.83 -26.46
N LYS A 866 -1.59 -1.08 -26.20
CA LYS A 866 -0.24 -1.44 -26.62
C LYS A 866 0.26 -2.65 -25.83
N SER A 867 1.02 -3.54 -26.50
CA SER A 867 1.65 -4.68 -25.82
C SER A 867 2.76 -4.24 -24.84
N ALA A 868 3.11 -5.11 -23.88
CA ALA A 868 4.23 -4.87 -22.96
C ALA A 868 5.52 -4.56 -23.73
N ARG A 869 5.77 -5.32 -24.80
CA ARG A 869 6.95 -5.14 -25.66
C ARG A 869 6.98 -3.76 -26.32
N GLN A 870 5.83 -3.29 -26.83
CA GLN A 870 5.73 -1.94 -27.42
C GLN A 870 5.93 -0.85 -26.38
N LEU A 871 5.34 -1.00 -25.18
CA LEU A 871 5.50 -0.06 -24.08
C LEU A 871 6.94 -0.06 -23.56
N GLN A 872 7.56 -1.23 -23.45
CA GLN A 872 8.96 -1.35 -23.07
C GLN A 872 9.89 -0.71 -24.09
N ALA A 873 9.70 -0.98 -25.39
CA ALA A 873 10.49 -0.38 -26.46
C ALA A 873 10.35 1.14 -26.46
N SER A 874 9.13 1.67 -26.37
CA SER A 874 8.90 3.13 -26.30
C SER A 874 9.56 3.76 -25.08
N SER A 875 9.43 3.14 -23.89
CA SER A 875 10.03 3.68 -22.66
C SER A 875 11.56 3.61 -22.69
N SER A 876 12.14 2.52 -23.22
CA SER A 876 13.59 2.38 -23.34
C SER A 876 14.16 3.39 -24.35
N LEU A 877 13.46 3.60 -25.47
CA LEU A 877 13.87 4.62 -26.46
C LEU A 877 13.87 6.01 -25.84
N ILE A 878 12.82 6.40 -25.13
CA ILE A 878 12.75 7.71 -24.47
C ILE A 878 13.86 7.83 -23.42
N TYR A 879 14.11 6.80 -22.62
CA TYR A 879 15.18 6.78 -21.62
C TYR A 879 16.55 7.03 -22.25
N GLU A 880 16.87 6.34 -23.35
CA GLU A 880 18.12 6.53 -24.06
C GLU A 880 18.22 7.92 -24.74
N VAL A 881 17.12 8.43 -25.29
CA VAL A 881 17.06 9.79 -25.87
C VAL A 881 17.34 10.83 -24.79
N LEU A 882 16.66 10.74 -23.63
CA LEU A 882 16.88 11.69 -22.54
C LEU A 882 18.32 11.60 -22.01
N ARG A 883 18.85 10.40 -21.77
CA ARG A 883 20.23 10.22 -21.31
C ARG A 883 21.26 10.83 -22.27
N LYS A 884 21.01 10.74 -23.57
CA LYS A 884 21.95 11.21 -24.58
C LYS A 884 21.82 12.71 -24.87
N TYR A 885 20.61 13.23 -24.94
CA TYR A 885 20.34 14.58 -25.42
C TYR A 885 19.82 15.55 -24.36
N ASP A 886 19.40 15.04 -23.20
CA ASP A 886 18.92 15.82 -22.06
C ASP A 886 19.33 15.14 -20.73
N PRO A 887 20.64 14.95 -20.48
CA PRO A 887 21.14 14.24 -19.30
C PRO A 887 20.78 14.93 -17.98
N ALA A 888 20.46 16.23 -18.01
CA ALA A 888 20.02 17.02 -16.87
C ALA A 888 18.50 16.86 -16.58
N ASN A 889 17.79 16.01 -17.31
CA ASN A 889 16.35 15.79 -17.11
C ASN A 889 16.06 15.25 -15.73
N LEU A 890 15.24 15.97 -14.95
CA LEU A 890 15.00 15.63 -13.55
C LEU A 890 14.28 14.29 -13.35
N LEU A 891 13.58 13.75 -14.36
CA LEU A 891 12.97 12.41 -14.26
C LEU A 891 14.02 11.28 -14.31
N LEU A 892 15.18 11.51 -14.92
CA LEU A 892 16.31 10.56 -14.86
C LEU A 892 16.84 10.50 -13.43
N GLY A 893 17.12 11.66 -12.82
CA GLY A 893 17.54 11.72 -11.41
C GLY A 893 16.47 11.22 -10.44
N GLN A 894 15.17 11.38 -10.75
CA GLN A 894 14.10 10.74 -9.98
C GLN A 894 14.16 9.22 -10.08
N ALA A 895 14.41 8.66 -11.28
CA ALA A 895 14.51 7.22 -11.45
C ALA A 895 15.66 6.63 -10.62
N ASP A 896 16.82 7.29 -10.60
CA ASP A 896 17.96 6.88 -9.78
C ASP A 896 17.63 6.96 -8.28
N ARG A 897 17.04 8.06 -7.81
CA ARG A 897 16.61 8.19 -6.41
C ARG A 897 15.59 7.12 -6.00
N GLU A 898 14.59 6.84 -6.84
CA GLU A 898 13.58 5.84 -6.53
C GLU A 898 14.13 4.41 -6.52
N VAL A 899 15.12 4.07 -7.35
CA VAL A 899 15.85 2.80 -7.26
C VAL A 899 16.52 2.69 -5.89
N LEU A 900 17.21 3.74 -5.46
CA LEU A 900 17.89 3.75 -4.17
C LEU A 900 16.93 3.66 -2.98
N GLU A 901 15.83 4.41 -3.02
CA GLU A 901 14.88 4.49 -1.91
C GLU A 901 13.92 3.29 -1.84
N GLN A 902 13.42 2.80 -2.99
CA GLN A 902 12.35 1.81 -3.03
C GLN A 902 12.82 0.39 -3.36
N GLU A 903 13.84 0.23 -4.23
CA GLU A 903 14.34 -1.09 -4.59
C GLU A 903 15.47 -1.56 -3.67
N LEU A 904 16.27 -0.65 -3.12
CA LEU A 904 17.39 -0.97 -2.23
C LEU A 904 17.16 -0.58 -0.78
N ASP A 905 16.14 0.25 -0.51
CA ASP A 905 15.88 0.79 0.82
C ASP A 905 17.15 1.40 1.45
N LEU A 906 17.68 2.44 0.81
CA LEU A 906 18.97 3.07 1.17
C LEU A 906 19.07 3.44 2.66
N ALA A 907 17.97 3.88 3.26
CA ALA A 907 17.94 4.22 4.68
C ALA A 907 18.22 2.98 5.55
N ARG A 908 17.60 1.86 5.20
CA ARG A 908 17.79 0.57 5.85
C ARG A 908 19.17 0.01 5.58
N LEU A 909 19.68 0.17 4.36
CA LEU A 909 21.04 -0.21 3.99
C LEU A 909 22.08 0.53 4.86
N ARG A 910 21.95 1.86 5.02
CA ARG A 910 22.81 2.64 5.93
C ARG A 910 22.73 2.14 7.37
N SER A 911 21.52 1.95 7.88
CA SER A 911 21.29 1.43 9.23
C SER A 911 21.93 0.05 9.40
N ALA A 912 21.80 -0.83 8.41
CA ALA A 912 22.40 -2.16 8.44
C ALA A 912 23.94 -2.10 8.42
N LEU A 913 24.55 -1.26 7.58
CA LEU A 913 26.01 -1.04 7.59
C LEU A 913 26.49 -0.49 8.93
N ALA A 914 25.76 0.47 9.52
CA ALA A 914 26.09 0.98 10.85
C ALA A 914 26.03 -0.11 11.94
N LYS A 915 24.98 -0.98 11.89
CA LYS A 915 24.89 -2.16 12.77
C LYS A 915 26.06 -3.11 12.56
N MET A 916 26.40 -3.44 11.30
CA MET A 916 27.51 -4.34 10.98
C MET A 916 28.86 -3.82 11.49
N ARG A 917 29.09 -2.49 11.44
CA ARG A 917 30.28 -1.86 12.01
C ARG A 917 30.33 -1.92 13.54
N ALA A 918 29.19 -1.85 14.19
CA ALA A 918 29.09 -1.92 15.65
C ALA A 918 29.17 -3.36 16.19
N GLN A 919 28.91 -4.36 15.36
CA GLN A 919 28.91 -5.77 15.76
C GLN A 919 30.34 -6.35 15.80
N LYS A 920 30.53 -7.35 16.68
CA LYS A 920 31.75 -8.18 16.66
C LYS A 920 31.63 -9.15 15.47
N VAL A 921 32.53 -9.01 14.50
CA VAL A 921 32.63 -9.96 13.37
C VAL A 921 33.26 -11.27 13.87
N VAL A 922 32.55 -12.37 13.56
CA VAL A 922 33.04 -13.73 13.85
C VAL A 922 33.10 -14.49 12.54
N LEU A 923 34.34 -14.87 12.14
CA LEU A 923 34.60 -15.56 10.89
C LEU A 923 34.76 -17.06 11.14
N HIS A 924 34.10 -17.88 10.32
CA HIS A 924 34.23 -19.34 10.31
C HIS A 924 34.57 -19.83 8.90
N GLU A 925 35.55 -20.72 8.81
CA GLU A 925 35.80 -21.51 7.59
C GLU A 925 35.03 -22.83 7.67
N LEU A 926 34.20 -23.10 6.70
CA LEU A 926 33.28 -24.23 6.67
C LEU A 926 33.76 -25.31 5.72
N SER A 927 33.61 -26.58 6.13
CA SER A 927 33.77 -27.75 5.26
C SER A 927 32.46 -28.09 4.49
N ARG A 928 31.33 -27.60 4.97
CA ARG A 928 29.99 -27.88 4.44
C ARG A 928 29.03 -26.74 4.78
N PRO A 929 27.92 -26.57 4.03
CA PRO A 929 26.94 -25.50 4.30
C PRO A 929 26.27 -25.68 5.67
N THR A 930 26.23 -24.58 6.44
CA THR A 930 25.45 -24.51 7.69
C THR A 930 23.94 -24.41 7.40
N PRO A 931 23.08 -24.59 8.42
CA PRO A 931 21.63 -24.34 8.31
C PRO A 931 21.28 -22.93 7.81
N PHE A 932 22.07 -21.88 8.07
CA PHE A 932 21.84 -20.55 7.54
C PHE A 932 22.45 -20.34 6.14
N ALA A 933 23.57 -21.00 5.80
CA ALA A 933 24.18 -20.92 4.46
C ALA A 933 23.36 -21.67 3.39
N PHE A 934 22.77 -22.82 3.76
CA PHE A 934 22.08 -23.69 2.85
C PHE A 934 20.93 -23.00 2.06
N PRO A 935 20.03 -22.20 2.69
CA PRO A 935 18.99 -21.48 1.97
C PRO A 935 19.53 -20.53 0.91
N LEU A 936 20.66 -19.86 1.16
CA LEU A 936 21.29 -18.93 0.20
C LEU A 936 21.82 -19.67 -1.02
N MET A 937 22.49 -20.80 -0.81
CA MET A 937 22.91 -21.68 -1.93
C MET A 937 21.75 -22.16 -2.78
N ILE A 938 20.61 -22.50 -2.15
CA ILE A 938 19.42 -22.93 -2.89
C ILE A 938 18.81 -21.78 -3.68
N GLU A 939 18.77 -20.54 -3.14
CA GLU A 939 18.30 -19.39 -3.91
C GLU A 939 19.14 -19.17 -5.17
N ARG A 940 20.46 -19.25 -5.08
CA ARG A 940 21.36 -19.16 -6.23
C ARG A 940 21.11 -20.28 -7.25
N LEU A 941 20.96 -21.52 -6.79
CA LEU A 941 20.67 -22.65 -7.68
C LEU A 941 19.32 -22.51 -8.39
N ARG A 942 18.32 -21.89 -7.77
CA ARG A 942 17.01 -21.63 -8.39
C ARG A 942 17.07 -20.63 -9.53
N GLU A 943 18.01 -19.72 -9.52
CA GLU A 943 18.22 -18.76 -10.60
C GLU A 943 18.90 -19.40 -11.80
N ALA A 944 19.78 -20.40 -11.55
CA ALA A 944 20.58 -21.06 -12.58
C ALA A 944 19.89 -22.27 -13.24
N LEU A 945 18.94 -22.95 -12.59
CA LEU A 945 18.39 -24.24 -13.04
C LEU A 945 16.86 -24.20 -13.13
N THR A 946 16.32 -24.84 -14.19
CA THR A 946 14.87 -25.04 -14.36
C THR A 946 14.40 -26.40 -13.85
N THR A 947 13.50 -26.39 -12.87
CA THR A 947 12.45 -27.32 -12.45
C THR A 947 12.82 -28.69 -11.84
N GLU A 948 12.70 -29.82 -12.53
CA GLU A 948 12.72 -31.17 -11.92
C GLU A 948 14.09 -31.58 -11.39
N LYS A 949 15.16 -31.29 -12.14
CA LYS A 949 16.53 -31.57 -11.71
C LYS A 949 16.96 -30.84 -10.43
N LEU A 950 16.31 -29.72 -10.13
CA LEU A 950 16.61 -28.93 -8.92
C LEU A 950 16.08 -29.60 -7.66
N ALA A 951 14.84 -30.13 -7.68
CA ALA A 951 14.26 -30.80 -6.51
C ALA A 951 15.07 -32.03 -6.10
N ASP A 952 15.50 -32.85 -7.08
CA ASP A 952 16.32 -34.03 -6.82
C ASP A 952 17.71 -33.66 -6.29
N ARG A 953 18.31 -32.59 -6.81
CA ARG A 953 19.60 -32.09 -6.31
C ARG A 953 19.47 -31.58 -4.86
N ILE A 954 18.42 -30.82 -4.54
CA ILE A 954 18.17 -30.36 -3.19
C ILE A 954 17.98 -31.54 -2.25
N ALA A 955 17.16 -32.53 -2.62
CA ALA A 955 16.92 -33.72 -1.79
C ALA A 955 18.21 -34.49 -1.46
N ARG A 956 19.09 -34.64 -2.43
CA ARG A 956 20.42 -35.27 -2.20
C ARG A 956 21.30 -34.44 -1.26
N MET A 957 21.38 -33.13 -1.49
CA MET A 957 22.15 -32.24 -0.61
C MET A 957 21.63 -32.27 0.83
N VAL A 958 20.31 -32.23 1.04
CA VAL A 958 19.69 -32.36 2.35
C VAL A 958 20.06 -33.70 2.98
N ALA A 959 19.91 -34.82 2.26
CA ALA A 959 20.24 -36.14 2.79
C ALA A 959 21.73 -36.28 3.19
N GLU A 960 22.63 -35.65 2.46
CA GLU A 960 24.06 -35.62 2.79
C GLU A 960 24.33 -34.80 4.05
N LEU A 961 23.71 -33.61 4.16
CA LEU A 961 23.85 -32.72 5.32
C LEU A 961 23.20 -33.33 6.58
N GLU A 962 22.05 -33.99 6.47
CA GLU A 962 21.39 -34.65 7.58
C GLU A 962 22.21 -35.83 8.11
N ARG A 963 22.85 -36.64 7.23
CA ARG A 963 23.81 -37.66 7.66
C ARG A 963 24.99 -37.06 8.41
N ALA A 964 25.62 -36.03 7.83
CA ALA A 964 26.75 -35.35 8.45
C ALA A 964 26.38 -34.64 9.79
N ALA A 965 25.12 -34.31 9.99
CA ALA A 965 24.63 -33.71 11.22
C ALA A 965 24.27 -34.75 12.29
N GLY A 966 24.07 -36.01 11.90
CA GLY A 966 23.91 -37.15 12.82
C GLY A 966 25.22 -37.63 13.43
N ASP A 967 26.30 -37.49 12.69
CA ASP A 967 27.67 -37.75 13.14
C ASP A 967 28.17 -36.53 13.96
#